data_121b8124dfbee615b2a73afed35fcbc1
#
_entry.id   121b8124dfbee615b2a73afed35fcbc1
#
_cell.length_a   1.000
_cell.length_b   1.000
_cell.length_c   1.000
_cell.angle_alpha   90.00
_cell.angle_beta   90.00
_cell.angle_gamma   90.00
#
_symmetry.space_group_name_H-M   'P 1'
#
loop_
_entity.id
_entity.type
_entity.pdbx_description
1 polymer ?
#
loop_
_entity_poly.entity_id
_entity_poly.type
_entity_poly.pdbx_seq_one_letter_code
_entity_poly.pdbx_strand_id
1 'polypeptide(L)'
;MDNSNPKNKPNMPKFNMNWLYIFVIIALGVVFFAGGNGLFPSSAGIDKDYTTFKQYVAKGYATKVIVNRNDNTLRMYVSPNHIRDIFKKGTQEVGTAPYVTVEIGSVDKVETFLDQAVAQKKIVSYSYENKTSNTFLDILVSIAPWIFFFGIWYFLMRRMSGGGGGSGGVFSVGKSKAKLYEKANEMGITFKDVAGQTGAKQEVQEIVEFLKNPKKYTDLGGKIPKGALLVGPPGTGKTLLAKAVAGEAGVPFFSMSGSDFVEMFVGVGASRVRDVFHQAKEKSPCIIFIDEIDAVGRARSKNPAMGGNDERENTLNALLTEMDGFGTNSGVIVLAATNRVDMLDKALLRAGRFDRQIHVDLPDLPERKEIFLVHMRNLKLEKNLDIDLLARQTPGFSGADIANVCNEAALIAARHDRTEVTKQDFLDAVDRIIGGLEKKTKILTADEKRTIALHEAGHATISWFCEHAHPLVKVSIVPRGQALGAAWYLPEERPITTKEQMLDEMCSLLGGRAAEELFTGHISTGAINDLERATKSAYGMIAYAGMSEKLPNICYYNNDEYNFQKPYSDTTAKTIDEEVLNMINGQYERAKQILTENKEGHNRLAQILVEREVIMAEDVEEIFGKRPWVSRTQELLAQEEKSQPKLEDMPEEVKQAQAEHEARIAKEGNDNASDL
;
A
#
# COMPACT_ATOMS: atom_id res chain seq x y z
N MET A 1 16.43 49.62 -34.16
CA MET A 1 17.05 49.02 -35.32
C MET A 1 17.97 47.91 -34.75
N ASP A 2 17.65 46.64 -34.75
CA ASP A 2 17.18 45.77 -35.80
C ASP A 2 16.33 44.64 -35.25
N ASN A 3 15.18 44.42 -35.88
CA ASN A 3 14.27 43.31 -35.68
C ASN A 3 14.76 42.08 -36.43
N SER A 4 14.96 40.95 -35.80
CA SER A 4 15.00 39.68 -36.50
C SER A 4 14.06 38.63 -35.82
N ASN A 5 12.92 38.48 -36.44
CA ASN A 5 11.87 37.49 -36.23
C ASN A 5 12.39 36.07 -36.49
N PRO A 6 12.21 35.07 -35.61
CA PRO A 6 12.52 33.69 -35.95
C PRO A 6 11.37 33.06 -36.74
N LYS A 7 11.74 32.59 -37.92
CA LYS A 7 10.90 31.90 -38.92
C LYS A 7 10.10 30.75 -38.33
N ASN A 8 8.79 30.78 -38.60
CA ASN A 8 7.87 29.66 -38.50
C ASN A 8 8.39 28.40 -39.20
N LYS A 9 8.63 27.33 -38.44
CA LYS A 9 8.77 25.98 -38.98
C LYS A 9 7.35 25.38 -39.15
N PRO A 10 7.08 24.74 -40.32
CA PRO A 10 5.78 24.14 -40.53
C PRO A 10 5.56 22.97 -39.55
N ASN A 11 4.41 22.98 -38.87
CA ASN A 11 3.95 21.88 -38.04
C ASN A 11 3.69 20.64 -38.91
N MET A 12 4.54 19.64 -38.82
CA MET A 12 4.22 18.32 -39.36
C MET A 12 3.15 17.66 -38.48
N PRO A 13 2.14 17.02 -39.09
CA PRO A 13 1.08 16.33 -38.32
C PRO A 13 1.71 15.22 -37.47
N LYS A 14 1.39 15.21 -36.18
CA LYS A 14 1.79 14.13 -35.26
C LYS A 14 1.08 12.84 -35.70
N PHE A 15 1.79 11.94 -36.31
CA PHE A 15 1.29 10.61 -36.67
C PHE A 15 0.94 9.83 -35.38
N ASN A 16 -0.33 9.54 -35.22
CA ASN A 16 -0.85 8.83 -34.06
C ASN A 16 -0.46 7.34 -34.17
N MET A 17 0.37 6.84 -33.24
CA MET A 17 0.88 5.45 -33.24
C MET A 17 -0.22 4.38 -33.33
N ASN A 18 -1.41 4.69 -32.87
CA ASN A 18 -2.56 3.78 -32.94
C ASN A 18 -3.00 3.47 -34.40
N TRP A 19 -2.79 4.39 -35.34
CA TRP A 19 -3.07 4.18 -36.77
C TRP A 19 -2.11 3.18 -37.40
N LEU A 20 -0.84 3.16 -36.92
CA LEU A 20 0.14 2.19 -37.39
C LEU A 20 -0.20 0.76 -36.95
N TYR A 21 -0.68 0.57 -35.74
CA TYR A 21 -1.14 -0.74 -35.26
C TYR A 21 -2.37 -1.22 -36.02
N ILE A 22 -3.32 -0.33 -36.31
CA ILE A 22 -4.50 -0.66 -37.13
C ILE A 22 -4.07 -1.06 -38.55
N PHE A 23 -3.10 -0.34 -39.14
CA PHE A 23 -2.60 -0.68 -40.48
C PHE A 23 -1.85 -2.01 -40.52
N VAL A 24 -1.04 -2.32 -39.50
CA VAL A 24 -0.34 -3.61 -39.37
C VAL A 24 -1.33 -4.76 -39.17
N ILE A 25 -2.37 -4.59 -38.37
CA ILE A 25 -3.43 -5.60 -38.16
C ILE A 25 -4.21 -5.83 -39.46
N ILE A 26 -4.55 -4.78 -40.20
CA ILE A 26 -5.21 -4.87 -41.47
C ILE A 26 -4.30 -5.57 -42.51
N ALA A 27 -3.02 -5.20 -42.57
CA ALA A 27 -2.07 -5.84 -43.51
C ALA A 27 -1.85 -7.33 -43.18
N LEU A 28 -1.70 -7.67 -41.88
CA LEU A 28 -1.66 -9.07 -41.42
C LEU A 28 -2.97 -9.82 -41.72
N GLY A 29 -4.10 -9.18 -41.54
CA GLY A 29 -5.41 -9.72 -41.91
C GLY A 29 -5.49 -9.99 -43.39
N VAL A 30 -5.08 -9.06 -44.23
CA VAL A 30 -5.06 -9.23 -45.71
C VAL A 30 -4.12 -10.36 -46.12
N VAL A 31 -2.91 -10.47 -45.52
CA VAL A 31 -1.96 -11.56 -45.80
C VAL A 31 -2.51 -12.91 -45.31
N PHE A 32 -3.16 -12.96 -44.18
CA PHE A 32 -3.76 -14.18 -43.64
C PHE A 32 -4.97 -14.64 -44.45
N PHE A 33 -5.82 -13.70 -44.90
CA PHE A 33 -6.96 -14.02 -45.74
C PHE A 33 -6.59 -14.24 -47.24
N ALA A 34 -5.50 -13.68 -47.73
CA ALA A 34 -5.02 -13.92 -49.09
C ALA A 34 -4.17 -15.20 -49.21
N GLY A 35 -3.53 -15.64 -48.13
CA GLY A 35 -2.70 -16.85 -48.09
C GLY A 35 -3.41 -18.12 -47.66
N GLY A 36 -4.59 -18.03 -47.10
CA GLY A 36 -5.36 -19.17 -46.63
C GLY A 36 -6.86 -19.06 -46.98
N ASN A 37 -7.30 -19.73 -48.00
CA ASN A 37 -8.69 -19.85 -48.47
C ASN A 37 -9.31 -18.56 -49.06
N GLY A 38 -9.30 -18.56 -50.38
CA GLY A 38 -9.69 -17.51 -51.29
C GLY A 38 -10.99 -16.78 -51.01
N LEU A 39 -10.92 -15.46 -51.20
CA LEU A 39 -12.07 -14.54 -51.36
C LEU A 39 -12.89 -14.80 -52.66
N PHE A 40 -12.64 -15.92 -53.35
CA PHE A 40 -13.42 -16.36 -54.49
C PHE A 40 -14.03 -17.73 -54.19
N PRO A 41 -15.30 -17.97 -54.52
CA PRO A 41 -15.92 -19.26 -54.34
C PRO A 41 -15.19 -20.32 -55.19
N SER A 42 -14.28 -21.07 -54.54
CA SER A 42 -13.63 -22.20 -55.19
C SER A 42 -14.70 -23.25 -55.48
N SER A 43 -14.83 -23.62 -56.74
CA SER A 43 -15.66 -24.76 -57.16
C SER A 43 -15.22 -26.00 -56.39
N ALA A 44 -16.13 -26.69 -55.72
CA ALA A 44 -15.78 -27.86 -54.93
C ALA A 44 -15.22 -28.97 -55.81
N GLY A 45 -13.99 -29.40 -55.49
CA GLY A 45 -13.37 -30.57 -56.10
C GLY A 45 -13.44 -31.78 -55.16
N ILE A 46 -13.66 -32.98 -55.69
CA ILE A 46 -13.57 -34.25 -54.94
C ILE A 46 -12.55 -35.14 -55.63
N ASP A 47 -11.65 -35.75 -54.83
CA ASP A 47 -10.70 -36.71 -55.34
C ASP A 47 -11.31 -38.09 -55.47
N LYS A 48 -11.14 -38.74 -56.66
CA LYS A 48 -11.59 -40.07 -56.94
C LYS A 48 -10.54 -40.87 -57.69
N ASP A 49 -10.65 -42.20 -57.62
CA ASP A 49 -9.76 -43.08 -58.29
C ASP A 49 -10.10 -43.14 -59.83
N TYR A 50 -9.12 -43.57 -60.64
CA TYR A 50 -9.23 -43.62 -62.07
C TYR A 50 -10.33 -44.61 -62.57
N THR A 51 -10.66 -45.64 -61.81
CA THR A 51 -11.71 -46.60 -62.12
C THR A 51 -13.09 -45.94 -62.00
N THR A 52 -13.30 -45.15 -60.95
CA THR A 52 -14.54 -44.37 -60.73
C THR A 52 -14.73 -43.32 -61.83
N PHE A 53 -13.64 -42.67 -62.25
CA PHE A 53 -13.64 -41.70 -63.35
C PHE A 53 -14.14 -42.34 -64.62
N LYS A 54 -13.65 -43.57 -65.04
CA LYS A 54 -14.11 -44.29 -66.22
C LYS A 54 -15.59 -44.61 -66.14
N GLN A 55 -16.09 -44.95 -64.95
CA GLN A 55 -17.52 -45.22 -64.75
C GLN A 55 -18.36 -43.97 -64.95
N TYR A 56 -17.89 -42.79 -64.43
CA TYR A 56 -18.61 -41.53 -64.61
C TYR A 56 -18.61 -41.07 -66.07
N VAL A 57 -17.50 -41.23 -66.79
CA VAL A 57 -17.45 -40.99 -68.23
C VAL A 57 -18.38 -41.93 -69.01
N ALA A 58 -18.40 -43.24 -68.69
CA ALA A 58 -19.26 -44.22 -69.33
C ALA A 58 -20.74 -43.87 -69.13
N LYS A 59 -21.15 -43.33 -68.00
CA LYS A 59 -22.52 -42.89 -67.68
C LYS A 59 -22.86 -41.50 -68.24
N GLY A 60 -21.94 -40.83 -68.90
CA GLY A 60 -22.18 -39.50 -69.49
C GLY A 60 -22.23 -38.33 -68.49
N TYR A 61 -21.63 -38.50 -67.31
CA TYR A 61 -21.62 -37.49 -66.26
C TYR A 61 -20.56 -36.38 -66.45
N ALA A 62 -19.59 -36.59 -67.37
CA ALA A 62 -18.52 -35.67 -67.71
C ALA A 62 -18.93 -34.68 -68.80
N THR A 63 -18.73 -33.40 -68.58
CA THR A 63 -18.90 -32.36 -69.61
C THR A 63 -17.57 -32.06 -70.31
N LYS A 64 -16.54 -31.80 -69.54
CA LYS A 64 -15.18 -31.42 -69.98
C LYS A 64 -14.12 -32.08 -69.10
N VAL A 65 -13.01 -32.50 -69.70
CA VAL A 65 -11.85 -33.01 -68.97
C VAL A 65 -10.62 -32.15 -69.27
N ILE A 66 -9.92 -31.75 -68.22
CA ILE A 66 -8.66 -31.05 -68.38
C ILE A 66 -7.57 -31.96 -67.80
N VAL A 67 -6.55 -32.23 -68.56
CA VAL A 67 -5.41 -33.05 -68.15
C VAL A 67 -4.24 -32.16 -67.87
N ASN A 68 -3.70 -32.21 -66.64
CA ASN A 68 -2.49 -31.56 -66.26
C ASN A 68 -1.31 -32.52 -66.42
N ARG A 69 -0.42 -32.27 -67.40
CA ARG A 69 0.73 -33.12 -67.68
C ARG A 69 1.81 -33.03 -66.61
N ASN A 70 1.90 -31.88 -65.93
CA ASN A 70 2.99 -31.63 -64.94
C ASN A 70 2.73 -32.35 -63.60
N ASP A 71 1.47 -32.39 -63.20
CA ASP A 71 1.09 -32.98 -61.90
C ASP A 71 0.51 -34.38 -62.03
N ASN A 72 0.49 -34.97 -63.26
CA ASN A 72 -0.13 -36.26 -63.54
C ASN A 72 -1.56 -36.38 -62.98
N THR A 73 -2.34 -35.32 -63.11
CA THR A 73 -3.76 -35.31 -62.68
C THR A 73 -4.67 -34.90 -63.81
N LEU A 74 -5.91 -35.33 -63.73
CA LEU A 74 -6.97 -34.82 -64.59
C LEU A 74 -8.11 -34.27 -63.74
N ARG A 75 -8.76 -33.25 -64.24
CA ARG A 75 -9.98 -32.66 -63.70
C ARG A 75 -11.15 -32.91 -64.63
N MET A 76 -12.10 -33.66 -64.15
CA MET A 76 -13.36 -33.92 -64.87
C MET A 76 -14.45 -32.97 -64.36
N TYR A 77 -14.94 -32.09 -65.19
CA TYR A 77 -16.06 -31.21 -64.86
C TYR A 77 -17.37 -31.95 -65.04
N VAL A 78 -18.23 -31.86 -64.04
CA VAL A 78 -19.47 -32.61 -63.94
C VAL A 78 -20.62 -31.89 -64.63
N SER A 79 -21.44 -32.60 -65.36
CA SER A 79 -22.66 -32.04 -65.99
C SER A 79 -23.62 -31.53 -64.91
N PRO A 80 -24.26 -30.35 -65.09
CA PRO A 80 -25.16 -29.76 -64.10
C PRO A 80 -26.29 -30.70 -63.64
N ASN A 81 -26.74 -31.60 -64.57
CA ASN A 81 -27.83 -32.53 -64.30
C ASN A 81 -27.45 -33.67 -63.34
N HIS A 82 -26.14 -33.95 -63.16
CA HIS A 82 -25.63 -35.12 -62.42
C HIS A 82 -24.77 -34.73 -61.22
N ILE A 83 -24.82 -33.44 -60.77
CA ILE A 83 -24.05 -32.97 -59.63
C ILE A 83 -24.48 -33.69 -58.35
N ARG A 84 -25.79 -33.93 -58.17
CA ARG A 84 -26.29 -34.60 -56.96
C ARG A 84 -25.84 -36.05 -56.83
N ASP A 85 -25.65 -36.73 -58.00
CA ASP A 85 -25.26 -38.13 -58.03
C ASP A 85 -23.81 -38.37 -57.63
N ILE A 86 -22.95 -37.35 -57.81
CA ILE A 86 -21.50 -37.40 -57.50
C ILE A 86 -21.20 -36.76 -56.19
N PHE A 87 -21.75 -35.56 -55.88
CA PHE A 87 -21.42 -34.78 -54.74
C PHE A 87 -22.35 -34.98 -53.54
N LYS A 88 -23.50 -35.64 -53.70
CA LYS A 88 -24.56 -35.79 -52.68
C LYS A 88 -25.05 -34.46 -52.08
N LYS A 89 -24.74 -33.33 -52.71
CA LYS A 89 -25.11 -31.98 -52.36
C LYS A 89 -25.72 -31.23 -53.53
N GLY A 90 -26.50 -30.16 -53.26
CA GLY A 90 -27.13 -29.35 -54.29
C GLY A 90 -26.16 -28.39 -54.98
N THR A 91 -26.55 -27.89 -56.15
CA THR A 91 -25.78 -26.96 -57.02
C THR A 91 -25.41 -25.65 -56.27
N GLN A 92 -26.22 -25.19 -55.33
CA GLN A 92 -25.94 -23.96 -54.56
C GLN A 92 -24.80 -24.11 -53.56
N GLU A 93 -24.51 -25.35 -53.13
CA GLU A 93 -23.44 -25.61 -52.12
C GLU A 93 -22.11 -25.98 -52.77
N VAL A 94 -22.10 -26.39 -54.04
CA VAL A 94 -20.91 -26.96 -54.71
C VAL A 94 -20.27 -25.99 -55.72
N GLY A 95 -20.88 -24.83 -55.93
CA GLY A 95 -20.41 -23.81 -56.87
C GLY A 95 -20.84 -24.08 -58.35
N THR A 96 -20.47 -23.15 -59.24
CA THR A 96 -20.95 -23.13 -60.65
C THR A 96 -20.28 -24.14 -61.60
N ALA A 97 -19.09 -24.68 -61.21
CA ALA A 97 -18.33 -25.60 -62.03
C ALA A 97 -17.62 -26.69 -61.22
N PRO A 98 -18.36 -27.58 -60.54
CA PRO A 98 -17.75 -28.61 -59.69
C PRO A 98 -16.99 -29.62 -60.53
N TYR A 99 -15.87 -30.12 -60.04
CA TYR A 99 -15.01 -31.06 -60.75
C TYR A 99 -14.54 -32.21 -59.83
N VAL A 100 -14.19 -33.30 -60.50
CA VAL A 100 -13.57 -34.49 -59.87
C VAL A 100 -12.12 -34.52 -60.31
N THR A 101 -11.17 -34.52 -59.26
CA THR A 101 -9.77 -34.75 -59.56
C THR A 101 -9.40 -36.19 -59.46
N VAL A 102 -8.55 -36.62 -60.36
CA VAL A 102 -8.12 -38.02 -60.49
C VAL A 102 -6.63 -38.05 -60.79
N GLU A 103 -5.88 -38.84 -60.06
CA GLU A 103 -4.50 -39.15 -60.40
C GLU A 103 -4.39 -40.15 -61.50
N ILE A 104 -3.46 -39.87 -62.44
CA ILE A 104 -3.26 -40.70 -63.62
C ILE A 104 -1.86 -41.28 -63.73
N GLY A 105 -1.74 -42.56 -63.98
CA GLY A 105 -0.40 -43.20 -64.01
C GLY A 105 0.30 -43.03 -65.39
N SER A 106 -0.41 -42.79 -66.46
CA SER A 106 0.17 -42.55 -67.81
C SER A 106 -0.76 -41.68 -68.63
N VAL A 107 -0.28 -40.60 -69.18
CA VAL A 107 -1.03 -39.64 -69.99
C VAL A 107 -1.47 -40.26 -71.31
N ASP A 108 -0.62 -41.03 -71.95
CA ASP A 108 -0.92 -41.64 -73.28
C ASP A 108 -2.07 -42.60 -73.20
N LYS A 109 -2.18 -43.39 -72.14
CA LYS A 109 -3.31 -44.31 -71.94
C LYS A 109 -4.62 -43.59 -71.65
N VAL A 110 -4.52 -42.44 -70.98
CA VAL A 110 -5.68 -41.58 -70.70
C VAL A 110 -6.14 -40.91 -71.99
N GLU A 111 -5.20 -40.43 -72.80
CA GLU A 111 -5.48 -39.80 -74.10
C GLU A 111 -6.26 -40.74 -75.05
N THR A 112 -5.79 -41.98 -75.21
CA THR A 112 -6.50 -42.98 -76.00
C THR A 112 -7.94 -43.25 -75.50
N PHE A 113 -8.13 -43.26 -74.18
CA PHE A 113 -9.45 -43.41 -73.58
C PHE A 113 -10.35 -42.19 -73.79
N LEU A 114 -9.78 -40.96 -73.68
CA LEU A 114 -10.50 -39.72 -73.86
C LEU A 114 -10.95 -39.56 -75.36
N ASP A 115 -10.08 -39.92 -76.31
CA ASP A 115 -10.42 -39.90 -77.73
C ASP A 115 -11.59 -40.84 -78.04
N GLN A 116 -11.58 -42.04 -77.48
CA GLN A 116 -12.73 -43.01 -77.64
C GLN A 116 -13.99 -42.44 -76.97
N ALA A 117 -13.87 -41.79 -75.80
CA ALA A 117 -15.01 -41.22 -75.12
C ALA A 117 -15.62 -40.01 -75.83
N VAL A 118 -14.83 -39.20 -76.50
CA VAL A 118 -15.28 -38.09 -77.39
C VAL A 118 -15.94 -38.64 -78.62
N ALA A 119 -15.33 -39.66 -79.30
CA ALA A 119 -15.91 -40.30 -80.46
C ALA A 119 -17.32 -40.95 -80.17
N GLN A 120 -17.49 -41.45 -78.92
CA GLN A 120 -18.76 -42.00 -78.43
C GLN A 120 -19.76 -40.95 -77.94
N LYS A 121 -19.42 -39.65 -78.05
CA LYS A 121 -20.17 -38.50 -77.51
C LYS A 121 -20.47 -38.57 -76.02
N LYS A 122 -19.59 -39.23 -75.22
CA LYS A 122 -19.69 -39.33 -73.74
C LYS A 122 -19.02 -38.17 -73.01
N ILE A 123 -18.16 -37.42 -73.68
CA ILE A 123 -17.51 -36.19 -73.21
C ILE A 123 -17.60 -35.17 -74.35
N VAL A 124 -17.82 -33.88 -73.96
CA VAL A 124 -17.95 -32.85 -75.02
C VAL A 124 -16.57 -32.45 -75.56
N SER A 125 -15.57 -32.33 -74.69
CA SER A 125 -14.22 -31.99 -75.10
C SER A 125 -13.22 -32.31 -73.99
N TYR A 126 -11.96 -32.49 -74.39
CA TYR A 126 -10.86 -32.46 -73.44
C TYR A 126 -9.76 -31.49 -73.89
N SER A 127 -8.92 -31.00 -72.89
CA SER A 127 -7.82 -30.09 -73.15
C SER A 127 -6.68 -30.37 -72.23
N TYR A 128 -5.49 -29.97 -72.66
CA TYR A 128 -4.29 -30.01 -71.81
C TYR A 128 -4.00 -28.63 -71.21
N GLU A 129 -3.66 -28.57 -69.93
CA GLU A 129 -3.23 -27.37 -69.23
C GLU A 129 -1.72 -27.46 -69.03
N ASN A 130 -0.97 -26.58 -69.71
CA ASN A 130 0.46 -26.39 -69.44
C ASN A 130 0.59 -25.12 -68.61
N LYS A 131 0.79 -25.25 -67.30
CA LYS A 131 1.17 -24.10 -66.46
C LYS A 131 2.61 -23.74 -66.78
N THR A 132 2.84 -22.70 -67.61
CA THR A 132 4.13 -22.03 -67.64
C THR A 132 4.29 -21.26 -66.36
N SER A 133 5.05 -21.81 -65.38
CA SER A 133 5.41 -21.09 -64.18
C SER A 133 6.38 -19.96 -64.56
N ASN A 134 5.96 -18.73 -64.39
CA ASN A 134 6.88 -17.61 -64.38
C ASN A 134 7.67 -17.65 -63.10
N THR A 135 8.69 -18.53 -63.06
CA THR A 135 9.54 -18.81 -61.88
C THR A 135 10.11 -17.54 -61.22
N PHE A 136 10.34 -16.52 -62.04
CA PHE A 136 10.84 -15.23 -61.54
C PHE A 136 9.82 -14.42 -60.75
N LEU A 137 8.56 -14.38 -61.20
CA LEU A 137 7.45 -13.71 -60.48
C LEU A 137 7.06 -14.46 -59.21
N ASP A 138 7.05 -15.78 -59.24
CA ASP A 138 6.75 -16.61 -58.09
C ASP A 138 7.82 -16.46 -57.00
N ILE A 139 9.09 -16.38 -57.34
CA ILE A 139 10.21 -16.09 -56.43
C ILE A 139 10.08 -14.68 -55.88
N LEU A 140 9.77 -13.69 -56.68
CA LEU A 140 9.64 -12.30 -56.29
C LEU A 140 8.46 -12.09 -55.28
N VAL A 141 7.34 -12.73 -55.55
CA VAL A 141 6.16 -12.72 -54.67
C VAL A 141 6.46 -13.47 -53.36
N SER A 142 7.25 -14.53 -53.39
CA SER A 142 7.67 -15.28 -52.19
C SER A 142 8.67 -14.51 -51.31
N ILE A 143 9.54 -13.71 -51.89
CA ILE A 143 10.58 -12.93 -51.22
C ILE A 143 10.05 -11.55 -50.78
N ALA A 144 9.05 -10.99 -51.46
CA ALA A 144 8.51 -9.65 -51.16
C ALA A 144 8.07 -9.47 -49.72
N PRO A 145 7.40 -10.40 -49.01
CA PRO A 145 7.05 -10.28 -47.60
C PRO A 145 8.30 -10.19 -46.70
N TRP A 146 9.37 -10.91 -47.01
CA TRP A 146 10.62 -10.89 -46.27
C TRP A 146 11.39 -9.56 -46.44
N ILE A 147 11.43 -9.03 -47.67
CA ILE A 147 12.03 -7.72 -47.95
C ILE A 147 11.24 -6.62 -47.20
N PHE A 148 9.92 -6.70 -47.19
CA PHE A 148 9.07 -5.76 -46.48
C PHE A 148 9.27 -5.87 -44.94
N PHE A 149 9.33 -7.10 -44.42
CA PHE A 149 9.60 -7.33 -43.01
C PHE A 149 10.98 -6.82 -42.57
N PHE A 150 12.03 -7.13 -43.33
CA PHE A 150 13.37 -6.62 -43.04
C PHE A 150 13.50 -5.09 -43.30
N GLY A 151 12.77 -4.53 -44.23
CA GLY A 151 12.67 -3.10 -44.44
C GLY A 151 12.03 -2.37 -43.26
N ILE A 152 10.92 -2.88 -42.76
CA ILE A 152 10.28 -2.37 -41.53
C ILE A 152 11.19 -2.56 -40.33
N TRP A 153 11.80 -3.74 -40.17
CA TRP A 153 12.77 -4.02 -39.11
C TRP A 153 13.94 -3.05 -39.13
N TYR A 154 14.53 -2.83 -40.27
CA TYR A 154 15.63 -1.87 -40.45
C TYR A 154 15.18 -0.43 -40.15
N PHE A 155 14.01 -0.02 -40.60
CA PHE A 155 13.46 1.31 -40.34
C PHE A 155 13.16 1.50 -38.84
N LEU A 156 12.58 0.49 -38.17
CA LEU A 156 12.39 0.50 -36.70
C LEU A 156 13.71 0.56 -35.94
N MET A 157 14.68 -0.28 -36.33
CA MET A 157 16.03 -0.27 -35.74
C MET A 157 16.74 1.07 -35.94
N ARG A 158 16.68 1.66 -37.13
CA ARG A 158 17.25 2.98 -37.42
C ARG A 158 16.58 4.10 -36.64
N ARG A 159 15.25 3.99 -36.43
CA ARG A 159 14.49 4.95 -35.59
C ARG A 159 14.81 4.81 -34.11
N MET A 160 15.11 3.58 -33.66
CA MET A 160 15.55 3.30 -32.30
C MET A 160 17.01 3.67 -32.04
N SER A 161 17.85 3.66 -33.09
CA SER A 161 19.30 3.94 -33.01
C SER A 161 19.72 5.38 -33.38
N GLY A 162 18.85 6.14 -34.02
CA GLY A 162 19.20 7.43 -34.57
C GLY A 162 18.21 8.56 -34.25
N GLY A 163 18.20 9.03 -33.01
CA GLY A 163 17.40 10.20 -32.62
C GLY A 163 17.86 10.72 -31.27
N GLY A 164 18.72 11.71 -31.27
CA GLY A 164 19.17 12.40 -30.05
C GLY A 164 17.99 12.96 -29.23
N GLY A 165 18.01 12.76 -27.91
CA GLY A 165 17.20 13.48 -26.95
C GLY A 165 15.89 12.76 -26.55
N GLY A 166 15.98 11.65 -25.81
CA GLY A 166 14.83 11.02 -25.14
C GLY A 166 15.19 9.62 -24.65
N SER A 167 15.82 9.52 -23.49
CA SER A 167 16.21 8.27 -22.82
C SER A 167 14.99 7.44 -22.44
N GLY A 168 14.53 6.55 -23.33
CA GLY A 168 13.40 5.63 -23.09
C GLY A 168 13.50 4.36 -23.92
N GLY A 169 14.71 3.76 -24.04
CA GLY A 169 14.92 2.48 -24.73
C GLY A 169 14.58 1.30 -23.81
N VAL A 170 14.29 0.14 -24.42
CA VAL A 170 14.06 -1.15 -23.77
C VAL A 170 15.16 -1.55 -22.77
N PHE A 171 16.32 -0.93 -22.87
CA PHE A 171 17.47 -1.09 -21.97
C PHE A 171 17.43 -0.19 -20.71
N SER A 172 16.42 0.67 -20.54
CA SER A 172 16.29 1.51 -19.34
C SER A 172 15.54 0.84 -18.19
N VAL A 173 15.06 -0.39 -18.34
CA VAL A 173 14.31 -1.12 -17.32
C VAL A 173 15.14 -1.35 -16.04
N GLY A 174 16.44 -1.43 -16.14
CA GLY A 174 17.37 -1.59 -15.01
C GLY A 174 17.84 -0.28 -14.36
N LYS A 175 17.48 0.89 -14.90
CA LYS A 175 17.87 2.16 -14.29
C LYS A 175 17.00 2.48 -13.08
N SER A 176 17.66 3.01 -12.05
CA SER A 176 17.00 3.44 -10.83
C SER A 176 15.99 4.56 -11.09
N LYS A 177 14.82 4.47 -10.41
CA LYS A 177 13.82 5.54 -10.33
C LYS A 177 14.02 6.40 -9.08
N ALA A 178 15.20 6.32 -8.43
CA ALA A 178 15.48 7.10 -7.25
C ALA A 178 15.22 8.58 -7.49
N LYS A 179 14.44 9.21 -6.59
CA LYS A 179 14.27 10.66 -6.60
C LYS A 179 15.53 11.28 -6.04
N LEU A 180 16.26 11.97 -6.89
CA LEU A 180 17.45 12.69 -6.49
C LEU A 180 17.08 14.14 -6.14
N TYR A 181 17.42 14.55 -4.94
CA TYR A 181 17.38 15.93 -4.48
C TYR A 181 18.83 16.44 -4.44
N GLU A 182 19.23 17.22 -5.43
CA GLU A 182 20.65 17.63 -5.62
C GLU A 182 21.12 18.69 -4.64
N LYS A 183 20.19 19.51 -4.13
CA LYS A 183 20.52 20.57 -3.17
C LYS A 183 19.62 20.47 -1.94
N ALA A 184 20.20 20.68 -0.77
CA ALA A 184 19.47 20.80 0.49
C ALA A 184 18.35 21.86 0.42
N ASN A 185 18.58 22.96 -0.32
CA ASN A 185 17.59 24.03 -0.53
C ASN A 185 16.37 23.60 -1.34
N GLU A 186 16.44 22.52 -2.13
CA GLU A 186 15.28 22.01 -2.87
C GLU A 186 14.31 21.26 -1.96
N MET A 187 14.77 20.73 -0.84
CA MET A 187 13.91 20.06 0.15
C MET A 187 13.36 21.04 1.21
N GLY A 188 14.11 22.10 1.55
CA GLY A 188 13.70 23.08 2.54
C GLY A 188 13.45 22.54 3.96
N ILE A 189 13.69 21.25 4.19
CA ILE A 189 13.36 20.52 5.42
C ILE A 189 14.63 20.41 6.29
N THR A 190 14.52 20.84 7.55
CA THR A 190 15.60 20.79 8.55
C THR A 190 15.06 20.20 9.87
N PHE A 191 15.90 20.05 10.88
CA PHE A 191 15.45 19.62 12.22
C PHE A 191 14.42 20.56 12.87
N LYS A 192 14.27 21.80 12.40
CA LYS A 192 13.23 22.73 12.85
C LYS A 192 11.82 22.32 12.40
N ASP A 193 11.73 21.53 11.36
CA ASP A 193 10.46 21.03 10.81
C ASP A 193 10.06 19.67 11.39
N VAL A 194 10.97 19.05 12.15
CA VAL A 194 10.72 17.81 12.88
C VAL A 194 10.45 18.21 14.33
N ALA A 195 9.20 18.16 14.77
CA ALA A 195 8.82 18.37 16.15
C ALA A 195 9.05 17.09 16.97
N GLY A 196 9.37 17.22 18.25
CA GLY A 196 9.65 16.10 19.15
C GLY A 196 10.84 15.25 18.71
N GLN A 197 10.81 13.96 19.04
CA GLN A 197 11.82 12.95 18.67
C GLN A 197 13.23 13.34 19.15
N THR A 198 13.33 13.87 20.36
CA THR A 198 14.58 14.42 20.90
C THR A 198 15.71 13.39 20.93
N GLY A 199 15.44 12.16 21.37
CA GLY A 199 16.42 11.07 21.37
C GLY A 199 16.89 10.68 19.98
N ALA A 200 15.95 10.46 19.05
CA ALA A 200 16.29 10.11 17.67
C ALA A 200 17.06 11.25 16.97
N LYS A 201 16.70 12.52 17.21
CA LYS A 201 17.43 13.67 16.68
C LYS A 201 18.87 13.72 17.20
N GLN A 202 19.09 13.43 18.48
CA GLN A 202 20.43 13.41 19.06
C GLN A 202 21.29 12.32 18.41
N GLU A 203 20.74 11.12 18.18
CA GLU A 203 21.48 10.03 17.53
C GLU A 203 21.81 10.35 16.06
N VAL A 204 20.86 10.92 15.31
CA VAL A 204 21.13 11.29 13.91
C VAL A 204 22.00 12.55 13.78
N GLN A 205 22.08 13.39 14.81
CA GLN A 205 22.96 14.56 14.82
C GLN A 205 24.44 14.16 14.68
N GLU A 206 24.85 13.02 15.23
CA GLU A 206 26.20 12.49 15.02
C GLU A 206 26.45 12.19 13.54
N ILE A 207 25.45 11.68 12.81
CA ILE A 207 25.53 11.42 11.37
C ILE A 207 25.69 12.74 10.60
N VAL A 208 24.92 13.76 10.96
CA VAL A 208 25.00 15.10 10.37
C VAL A 208 26.39 15.72 10.60
N GLU A 209 26.90 15.71 11.83
CA GLU A 209 28.23 16.24 12.16
C GLU A 209 29.33 15.52 11.40
N PHE A 210 29.20 14.20 11.28
CA PHE A 210 30.13 13.41 10.50
C PHE A 210 30.13 13.83 9.02
N LEU A 211 28.95 13.97 8.38
CA LEU A 211 28.84 14.38 6.98
C LEU A 211 29.39 15.79 6.75
N LYS A 212 29.23 16.71 7.75
CA LYS A 212 29.78 18.05 7.71
C LYS A 212 31.31 18.08 7.89
N ASN A 213 31.84 17.27 8.82
CA ASN A 213 33.25 17.29 9.22
C ASN A 213 33.86 15.89 9.39
N PRO A 214 34.02 15.10 8.33
CA PRO A 214 34.48 13.71 8.40
C PRO A 214 35.89 13.58 8.99
N LYS A 215 36.79 14.56 8.78
CA LYS A 215 38.16 14.54 9.28
C LYS A 215 38.24 14.48 10.80
N LYS A 216 37.36 15.19 11.53
CA LYS A 216 37.32 15.20 12.99
C LYS A 216 37.24 13.80 13.60
N TYR A 217 36.56 12.89 12.93
CA TYR A 217 36.32 11.51 13.39
C TYR A 217 37.42 10.57 12.90
N THR A 218 37.85 10.71 11.65
CA THR A 218 38.89 9.84 11.06
C THR A 218 40.27 10.05 11.68
N ASP A 219 40.59 11.28 12.06
CA ASP A 219 41.89 11.62 12.68
C ASP A 219 42.03 10.99 14.10
N LEU A 220 40.92 10.72 14.77
CA LEU A 220 40.86 10.01 16.03
C LEU A 220 40.80 8.49 15.90
N GLY A 221 40.80 7.96 14.63
CA GLY A 221 40.66 6.52 14.33
C GLY A 221 39.25 6.00 14.42
N GLY A 222 38.25 6.88 14.53
CA GLY A 222 36.81 6.51 14.52
C GLY A 222 36.41 5.92 13.18
N LYS A 223 35.62 4.85 13.23
CA LYS A 223 34.98 4.26 12.01
C LYS A 223 33.59 4.83 11.88
N ILE A 224 33.27 5.26 10.65
CA ILE A 224 31.99 5.81 10.28
C ILE A 224 30.94 4.71 10.21
N PRO A 225 29.73 4.86 10.76
CA PRO A 225 28.64 3.95 10.48
C PRO A 225 28.30 4.02 8.99
N LYS A 226 28.32 2.87 8.31
CA LYS A 226 27.95 2.81 6.88
C LYS A 226 26.45 2.97 6.67
N GLY A 227 25.65 2.59 7.67
CA GLY A 227 24.20 2.68 7.61
C GLY A 227 23.55 2.79 8.99
N ALA A 228 22.40 3.44 9.03
CA ALA A 228 21.54 3.48 10.19
C ALA A 228 20.10 3.09 9.78
N LEU A 229 19.43 2.38 10.68
CA LEU A 229 18.08 1.89 10.51
C LEU A 229 17.13 2.67 11.43
N LEU A 230 16.17 3.38 10.85
CA LEU A 230 15.09 4.05 11.58
C LEU A 230 13.97 3.03 11.82
N VAL A 231 13.70 2.72 13.07
CA VAL A 231 12.73 1.71 13.49
C VAL A 231 11.62 2.38 14.30
N GLY A 232 10.37 2.04 14.03
CA GLY A 232 9.26 2.53 14.85
C GLY A 232 7.91 2.38 14.16
N PRO A 233 6.81 2.69 14.86
CA PRO A 233 5.46 2.61 14.32
C PRO A 233 5.25 3.46 13.06
N PRO A 234 4.24 3.17 12.22
CA PRO A 234 3.91 4.01 11.08
C PRO A 234 3.49 5.42 11.54
N GLY A 235 3.76 6.41 10.71
CA GLY A 235 3.35 7.80 10.98
C GLY A 235 4.22 8.58 11.97
N THR A 236 5.27 7.98 12.56
CA THR A 236 6.15 8.64 13.55
C THR A 236 7.16 9.61 12.95
N GLY A 237 7.19 9.76 11.61
CA GLY A 237 8.06 10.77 10.97
C GLY A 237 9.42 10.25 10.50
N LYS A 238 9.66 8.94 10.41
CA LYS A 238 10.94 8.35 9.97
C LYS A 238 11.46 8.92 8.66
N THR A 239 10.61 9.00 7.64
CA THR A 239 10.94 9.57 6.32
C THR A 239 11.22 11.08 6.42
N LEU A 240 10.50 11.80 7.28
CA LEU A 240 10.70 13.22 7.53
C LEU A 240 12.05 13.46 8.22
N LEU A 241 12.38 12.66 9.23
CA LEU A 241 13.64 12.71 9.94
C LEU A 241 14.83 12.44 9.00
N ALA A 242 14.73 11.43 8.12
CA ALA A 242 15.77 11.14 7.14
C ALA A 242 16.02 12.32 6.17
N LYS A 243 14.96 13.00 5.72
CA LYS A 243 15.04 14.21 4.89
C LYS A 243 15.67 15.37 5.67
N ALA A 244 15.29 15.52 6.94
CA ALA A 244 15.85 16.58 7.81
C ALA A 244 17.35 16.38 8.04
N VAL A 245 17.81 15.13 8.21
CA VAL A 245 19.25 14.81 8.30
C VAL A 245 20.00 15.29 7.06
N ALA A 246 19.48 15.01 5.87
CA ALA A 246 20.11 15.44 4.62
C ALA A 246 20.11 16.96 4.45
N GLY A 247 18.98 17.60 4.78
CA GLY A 247 18.85 19.06 4.75
C GLY A 247 19.80 19.75 5.73
N GLU A 248 19.91 19.23 6.95
CA GLU A 248 20.81 19.75 7.98
C GLU A 248 22.29 19.54 7.63
N ALA A 249 22.61 18.37 7.02
CA ALA A 249 23.96 18.07 6.56
C ALA A 249 24.34 18.83 5.29
N GLY A 250 23.37 19.31 4.50
CA GLY A 250 23.60 20.02 3.25
C GLY A 250 24.10 19.11 2.11
N VAL A 251 23.77 17.81 2.15
CA VAL A 251 24.26 16.81 1.18
C VAL A 251 23.15 16.32 0.25
N PRO A 252 23.49 15.80 -0.94
CA PRO A 252 22.52 15.16 -1.84
C PRO A 252 21.79 14.00 -1.19
N PHE A 253 20.50 13.83 -1.52
CA PHE A 253 19.62 12.83 -0.95
C PHE A 253 18.96 11.99 -2.04
N PHE A 254 19.27 10.70 -2.05
CA PHE A 254 18.64 9.71 -2.94
C PHE A 254 17.54 8.99 -2.17
N SER A 255 16.29 9.19 -2.56
CA SER A 255 15.14 8.57 -1.90
C SER A 255 14.47 7.54 -2.79
N MET A 256 14.22 6.36 -2.22
CA MET A 256 13.50 5.27 -2.85
C MET A 256 12.74 4.42 -1.83
N SER A 257 11.75 3.69 -2.30
CA SER A 257 11.05 2.68 -1.50
C SER A 257 11.68 1.31 -1.72
N GLY A 258 11.69 0.47 -0.69
CA GLY A 258 12.05 -0.94 -0.81
C GLY A 258 11.22 -1.67 -1.87
N SER A 259 9.95 -1.27 -2.04
CA SER A 259 9.08 -1.80 -3.10
C SER A 259 9.56 -1.49 -4.52
N ASP A 260 10.32 -0.40 -4.74
CA ASP A 260 10.88 -0.05 -6.05
C ASP A 260 11.91 -1.06 -6.55
N PHE A 261 12.46 -1.87 -5.64
CA PHE A 261 13.41 -2.93 -5.98
C PHE A 261 12.73 -4.26 -6.26
N VAL A 262 11.44 -4.43 -5.90
CA VAL A 262 10.69 -5.67 -6.11
C VAL A 262 10.04 -5.61 -7.49
N GLU A 263 10.58 -6.38 -8.42
CA GLU A 263 10.08 -6.48 -9.80
C GLU A 263 9.81 -7.95 -10.16
N MET A 264 8.97 -8.17 -11.19
CA MET A 264 8.70 -9.53 -11.68
C MET A 264 9.82 -10.10 -12.56
N PHE A 265 10.71 -9.24 -13.06
CA PHE A 265 11.79 -9.66 -13.96
C PHE A 265 13.08 -9.91 -13.19
N VAL A 266 13.64 -11.09 -13.37
CA VAL A 266 14.87 -11.52 -12.69
C VAL A 266 16.05 -10.59 -12.99
N GLY A 267 16.74 -10.14 -11.94
CA GLY A 267 17.94 -9.30 -12.01
C GLY A 267 17.69 -7.80 -12.13
N VAL A 268 16.44 -7.34 -12.33
CA VAL A 268 16.13 -5.91 -12.45
C VAL A 268 16.30 -5.19 -11.12
N GLY A 269 15.82 -5.77 -10.02
CA GLY A 269 15.99 -5.23 -8.68
C GLY A 269 17.45 -5.08 -8.29
N ALA A 270 18.25 -6.12 -8.50
CA ALA A 270 19.69 -6.10 -8.25
C ALA A 270 20.45 -5.08 -9.13
N SER A 271 20.00 -4.85 -10.38
CA SER A 271 20.54 -3.83 -11.26
C SER A 271 20.24 -2.42 -10.75
N ARG A 272 19.03 -2.16 -10.28
CA ARG A 272 18.65 -0.87 -9.69
C ARG A 272 19.43 -0.55 -8.41
N VAL A 273 19.64 -1.55 -7.55
CA VAL A 273 20.51 -1.38 -6.39
C VAL A 273 21.89 -0.90 -6.81
N ARG A 274 22.54 -1.61 -7.72
CA ARG A 274 23.88 -1.23 -8.20
C ARG A 274 23.91 0.16 -8.84
N ASP A 275 22.89 0.51 -9.60
CA ASP A 275 22.79 1.82 -10.25
C ASP A 275 22.70 2.97 -9.24
N VAL A 276 21.86 2.86 -8.21
CA VAL A 276 21.74 3.86 -7.14
C VAL A 276 23.05 4.03 -6.39
N PHE A 277 23.67 2.91 -6.00
CA PHE A 277 24.94 2.95 -5.28
C PHE A 277 26.08 3.53 -6.12
N HIS A 278 26.09 3.29 -7.43
CA HIS A 278 27.02 3.91 -8.37
C HIS A 278 26.80 5.42 -8.44
N GLN A 279 25.57 5.88 -8.65
CA GLN A 279 25.23 7.31 -8.68
C GLN A 279 25.57 8.01 -7.36
N ALA A 280 25.33 7.35 -6.22
CA ALA A 280 25.66 7.88 -4.91
C ALA A 280 27.19 8.03 -4.71
N LYS A 281 27.99 7.06 -5.19
CA LYS A 281 29.45 7.15 -5.18
C LYS A 281 29.97 8.35 -5.99
N GLU A 282 29.33 8.64 -7.12
CA GLU A 282 29.71 9.81 -7.96
C GLU A 282 29.36 11.15 -7.30
N LYS A 283 28.33 11.18 -6.44
CA LYS A 283 27.85 12.40 -5.77
C LYS A 283 28.19 12.47 -4.27
N SER A 284 29.19 11.73 -3.85
CA SER A 284 29.66 11.74 -2.45
C SER A 284 30.24 13.13 -2.08
N PRO A 285 29.98 13.66 -0.83
CA PRO A 285 29.20 13.04 0.25
C PRO A 285 27.69 13.11 0.01
N CYS A 286 26.96 12.02 0.29
CA CYS A 286 25.52 11.94 0.09
C CYS A 286 24.84 10.92 1.01
N ILE A 287 23.51 10.96 1.07
CA ILE A 287 22.67 9.99 1.78
C ILE A 287 21.83 9.20 0.78
N ILE A 288 21.82 7.87 0.91
CA ILE A 288 20.84 6.98 0.28
C ILE A 288 19.79 6.65 1.34
N PHE A 289 18.53 6.93 1.05
CA PHE A 289 17.42 6.58 1.91
C PHE A 289 16.53 5.52 1.27
N ILE A 290 16.30 4.41 1.99
CA ILE A 290 15.46 3.30 1.57
C ILE A 290 14.30 3.21 2.56
N ASP A 291 13.12 3.64 2.14
CA ASP A 291 11.90 3.50 2.94
C ASP A 291 11.34 2.08 2.81
N GLU A 292 10.65 1.59 3.83
CA GLU A 292 10.05 0.25 3.84
C GLU A 292 11.05 -0.86 3.42
N ILE A 293 12.23 -0.86 4.03
CA ILE A 293 13.30 -1.81 3.69
C ILE A 293 12.89 -3.27 3.85
N ASP A 294 11.88 -3.55 4.69
CA ASP A 294 11.30 -4.88 4.91
C ASP A 294 10.66 -5.45 3.64
N ALA A 295 10.31 -4.64 2.65
CA ALA A 295 9.87 -5.14 1.35
C ALA A 295 10.94 -5.99 0.64
N VAL A 296 12.22 -5.67 0.81
CA VAL A 296 13.37 -6.39 0.22
C VAL A 296 14.11 -7.21 1.26
N GLY A 297 14.23 -6.67 2.47
CA GLY A 297 15.07 -7.19 3.55
C GLY A 297 14.46 -8.30 4.39
N ARG A 298 13.32 -8.86 4.04
CA ARG A 298 12.63 -9.86 4.84
C ARG A 298 13.45 -11.14 4.98
N ALA A 299 13.47 -11.71 6.20
CA ALA A 299 14.13 -12.96 6.50
C ALA A 299 13.62 -14.12 5.63
N ARG A 300 14.51 -15.05 5.31
CA ARG A 300 14.20 -16.22 4.49
C ARG A 300 13.12 -17.08 5.11
N SER A 301 12.09 -17.40 4.33
CA SER A 301 11.08 -18.37 4.76
C SER A 301 11.71 -19.76 4.84
N LYS A 302 11.47 -20.47 5.94
CA LYS A 302 11.90 -21.86 6.13
C LYS A 302 11.17 -22.86 5.23
N ASN A 303 10.14 -22.43 4.47
CA ASN A 303 9.36 -23.29 3.58
C ASN A 303 9.69 -23.01 2.10
N PRO A 304 10.41 -23.90 1.40
CA PRO A 304 10.77 -23.72 -0.01
C PRO A 304 9.64 -23.87 -1.02
N ALA A 305 8.45 -24.28 -0.59
CA ALA A 305 7.34 -24.65 -1.48
C ALA A 305 6.57 -23.46 -2.11
N MET A 306 6.88 -22.21 -1.74
CA MET A 306 6.31 -21.00 -2.36
C MET A 306 7.37 -20.32 -3.25
N GLY A 307 7.54 -20.81 -4.45
CA GLY A 307 8.47 -20.31 -5.47
C GLY A 307 8.19 -18.89 -5.94
N GLY A 308 8.52 -17.88 -5.13
CA GLY A 308 8.40 -16.47 -5.47
C GLY A 308 9.50 -15.59 -4.84
N ASN A 309 10.49 -16.20 -4.16
CA ASN A 309 11.44 -15.44 -3.33
C ASN A 309 12.81 -15.19 -3.99
N ASP A 310 13.15 -15.87 -5.10
CA ASP A 310 14.51 -15.83 -5.68
C ASP A 310 14.93 -14.42 -6.09
N GLU A 311 14.02 -13.61 -6.62
CA GLU A 311 14.33 -12.23 -7.05
C GLU A 311 14.58 -11.30 -5.86
N ARG A 312 13.80 -11.44 -4.78
CA ARG A 312 14.03 -10.66 -3.56
C ARG A 312 15.38 -11.00 -2.93
N GLU A 313 15.73 -12.30 -2.87
CA GLU A 313 17.02 -12.74 -2.34
C GLU A 313 18.19 -12.23 -3.19
N ASN A 314 18.06 -12.24 -4.51
CA ASN A 314 19.06 -11.68 -5.41
C ASN A 314 19.25 -10.17 -5.18
N THR A 315 18.14 -9.46 -5.00
CA THR A 315 18.16 -8.01 -4.72
C THR A 315 18.76 -7.73 -3.35
N LEU A 316 18.36 -8.47 -2.32
CA LEU A 316 18.95 -8.38 -0.97
C LEU A 316 20.46 -8.64 -1.00
N ASN A 317 20.90 -9.70 -1.68
CA ASN A 317 22.33 -10.03 -1.81
C ASN A 317 23.09 -8.92 -2.54
N ALA A 318 22.49 -8.30 -3.55
CA ALA A 318 23.08 -7.14 -4.22
C ALA A 318 23.23 -5.95 -3.26
N LEU A 319 22.19 -5.64 -2.46
CA LEU A 319 22.23 -4.60 -1.45
C LEU A 319 23.33 -4.83 -0.42
N LEU A 320 23.41 -6.07 0.12
CA LEU A 320 24.44 -6.45 1.08
C LEU A 320 25.85 -6.30 0.48
N THR A 321 26.02 -6.72 -0.77
CA THR A 321 27.32 -6.63 -1.49
C THR A 321 27.72 -5.19 -1.72
N GLU A 322 26.80 -4.30 -2.14
CA GLU A 322 27.09 -2.90 -2.33
C GLU A 322 27.43 -2.18 -1.01
N MET A 323 26.72 -2.50 0.09
CA MET A 323 27.02 -1.97 1.42
C MET A 323 28.40 -2.43 1.92
N ASP A 324 28.75 -3.71 1.71
CA ASP A 324 30.08 -4.22 2.09
C ASP A 324 31.19 -3.60 1.22
N GLY A 325 30.89 -3.33 -0.06
CA GLY A 325 31.81 -2.74 -1.04
C GLY A 325 32.15 -1.27 -0.82
N PHE A 326 31.50 -0.58 0.14
CA PHE A 326 31.92 0.77 0.53
C PHE A 326 33.21 0.70 1.36
N GLY A 327 34.22 1.44 0.92
CA GLY A 327 35.38 1.76 1.77
C GLY A 327 34.94 2.57 2.99
N THR A 328 35.72 2.46 4.07
CA THR A 328 35.42 3.16 5.34
C THR A 328 35.35 4.70 5.25
N ASN A 329 35.72 5.30 4.11
CA ASN A 329 35.76 6.75 3.90
C ASN A 329 35.01 7.19 2.61
N SER A 330 34.02 6.44 2.15
CA SER A 330 33.32 6.76 0.89
C SER A 330 32.43 8.01 0.94
N GLY A 331 32.15 8.55 2.14
CA GLY A 331 31.25 9.70 2.31
C GLY A 331 29.76 9.40 1.98
N VAL A 332 29.41 8.14 1.72
CA VAL A 332 28.02 7.71 1.46
C VAL A 332 27.49 7.03 2.71
N ILE A 333 26.34 7.49 3.20
CA ILE A 333 25.61 6.88 4.32
C ILE A 333 24.29 6.34 3.82
N VAL A 334 23.96 5.11 4.21
CA VAL A 334 22.67 4.49 3.88
C VAL A 334 21.76 4.61 5.09
N LEU A 335 20.67 5.36 4.95
CA LEU A 335 19.59 5.37 5.94
C LEU A 335 18.48 4.45 5.43
N ALA A 336 17.93 3.61 6.29
CA ALA A 336 16.75 2.82 5.95
C ALA A 336 15.67 3.02 7.00
N ALA A 337 14.41 2.82 6.63
CA ALA A 337 13.28 2.87 7.55
C ALA A 337 12.45 1.60 7.45
N THR A 338 11.96 1.13 8.60
CA THR A 338 11.03 0.00 8.70
C THR A 338 10.06 0.19 9.86
N ASN A 339 8.87 -0.36 9.70
CA ASN A 339 7.91 -0.50 10.80
C ASN A 339 8.04 -1.86 11.50
N ARG A 340 8.79 -2.82 10.92
CA ARG A 340 8.85 -4.21 11.35
C ARG A 340 10.29 -4.74 11.34
N VAL A 341 11.06 -4.37 12.34
CA VAL A 341 12.45 -4.83 12.47
C VAL A 341 12.55 -6.36 12.67
N ASP A 342 11.54 -6.95 13.30
CA ASP A 342 11.40 -8.39 13.54
C ASP A 342 11.40 -9.23 12.26
N MET A 343 10.95 -8.64 11.15
CA MET A 343 10.85 -9.29 9.85
C MET A 343 12.17 -9.25 9.05
N LEU A 344 13.13 -8.42 9.46
CA LEU A 344 14.36 -8.22 8.70
C LEU A 344 15.34 -9.39 8.84
N ASP A 345 16.03 -9.68 7.74
CA ASP A 345 17.15 -10.63 7.76
C ASP A 345 18.27 -10.10 8.66
N LYS A 346 18.71 -10.94 9.59
CA LYS A 346 19.78 -10.63 10.54
C LYS A 346 21.09 -10.22 9.87
N ALA A 347 21.29 -10.61 8.60
CA ALA A 347 22.45 -10.19 7.82
C ALA A 347 22.49 -8.68 7.57
N LEU A 348 21.34 -8.00 7.48
CA LEU A 348 21.27 -6.54 7.35
C LEU A 348 21.73 -5.82 8.61
N LEU A 349 21.49 -6.41 9.79
CA LEU A 349 21.77 -5.82 11.11
C LEU A 349 23.20 -6.08 11.62
N ARG A 350 24.08 -6.65 10.77
CA ARG A 350 25.47 -6.90 11.13
C ARG A 350 26.31 -5.64 11.05
N ALA A 351 27.39 -5.61 11.87
CA ALA A 351 28.37 -4.53 11.85
C ALA A 351 28.90 -4.28 10.43
N GLY A 352 28.99 -3.00 10.04
CA GLY A 352 29.38 -2.57 8.69
C GLY A 352 28.24 -2.47 7.69
N ARG A 353 26.98 -2.69 8.13
CA ARG A 353 25.75 -2.50 7.37
C ARG A 353 24.82 -1.55 8.13
N PHE A 354 23.65 -2.01 8.61
CA PHE A 354 22.79 -1.24 9.51
C PHE A 354 23.15 -1.54 10.97
N ASP A 355 24.30 -1.09 11.39
CA ASP A 355 24.84 -1.37 12.72
C ASP A 355 24.27 -0.43 13.81
N ARG A 356 23.63 0.67 13.42
CA ARG A 356 22.88 1.54 14.31
C ARG A 356 21.38 1.40 14.06
N GLN A 357 20.62 1.12 15.11
CA GLN A 357 19.16 1.11 15.11
C GLN A 357 18.69 2.32 15.92
N ILE A 358 18.02 3.24 15.25
CA ILE A 358 17.52 4.48 15.85
C ILE A 358 16.02 4.32 16.00
N HIS A 359 15.57 4.33 17.25
CA HIS A 359 14.15 4.19 17.55
C HIS A 359 13.43 5.52 17.40
N VAL A 360 12.35 5.51 16.60
CA VAL A 360 11.46 6.65 16.34
C VAL A 360 10.09 6.25 16.85
N ASP A 361 9.93 6.40 18.17
CA ASP A 361 8.75 5.95 18.89
C ASP A 361 7.54 6.89 18.69
N LEU A 362 6.40 6.51 19.25
CA LEU A 362 5.24 7.41 19.32
C LEU A 362 5.59 8.59 20.23
N PRO A 363 5.13 9.81 19.87
CA PRO A 363 5.47 11.00 20.62
C PRO A 363 4.81 11.00 22.00
N ASP A 364 5.56 11.42 23.02
CA ASP A 364 5.06 11.68 24.38
C ASP A 364 4.21 12.97 24.43
N LEU A 365 3.68 13.31 25.61
CA LEU A 365 2.79 14.47 25.76
C LEU A 365 3.45 15.80 25.36
N PRO A 366 4.67 16.17 25.80
CA PRO A 366 5.37 17.36 25.35
C PRO A 366 5.63 17.36 23.84
N GLU A 367 6.06 16.23 23.31
CA GLU A 367 6.34 16.10 21.87
C GLU A 367 5.07 16.24 21.01
N ARG A 368 3.92 15.69 21.45
CA ARG A 368 2.64 15.89 20.76
C ARG A 368 2.26 17.37 20.71
N LYS A 369 2.47 18.10 21.79
CA LYS A 369 2.27 19.55 21.83
C LYS A 369 3.09 20.27 20.77
N GLU A 370 4.38 19.95 20.67
CA GLU A 370 5.26 20.51 19.63
C GLU A 370 4.78 20.16 18.21
N ILE A 371 4.34 18.92 18.01
CA ILE A 371 3.81 18.44 16.71
C ILE A 371 2.53 19.21 16.34
N PHE A 372 1.60 19.42 17.28
CA PHE A 372 0.43 20.28 17.06
C PHE A 372 0.83 21.69 16.63
N LEU A 373 1.78 22.32 17.33
CA LEU A 373 2.28 23.66 16.99
C LEU A 373 2.83 23.73 15.56
N VAL A 374 3.53 22.69 15.11
CA VAL A 374 4.06 22.63 13.74
C VAL A 374 2.94 22.53 12.71
N HIS A 375 1.98 21.65 12.92
CA HIS A 375 0.89 21.40 11.95
C HIS A 375 -0.19 22.51 11.97
N MET A 376 -0.28 23.26 13.05
CA MET A 376 -1.21 24.40 13.18
C MET A 376 -0.69 25.70 12.56
N ARG A 377 0.60 25.80 12.19
CA ARG A 377 1.22 27.05 11.67
C ARG A 377 0.45 27.70 10.51
N ASN A 378 -0.19 26.89 9.67
CA ASN A 378 -0.91 27.36 8.48
C ASN A 378 -2.43 27.49 8.69
N LEU A 379 -2.93 27.23 9.90
CA LEU A 379 -4.36 27.28 10.21
C LEU A 379 -4.70 28.64 10.84
N LYS A 380 -5.90 29.14 10.50
CA LYS A 380 -6.48 30.28 11.23
C LYS A 380 -7.17 29.75 12.47
N LEU A 381 -6.59 30.00 13.62
CA LEU A 381 -7.03 29.49 14.91
C LEU A 381 -7.78 30.56 15.71
N GLU A 382 -8.73 30.12 16.54
CA GLU A 382 -9.35 30.98 17.53
C GLU A 382 -8.32 31.48 18.55
N LYS A 383 -8.56 32.64 19.12
CA LYS A 383 -7.73 33.18 20.20
C LYS A 383 -7.90 32.32 21.45
N ASN A 384 -6.77 31.91 22.08
CA ASN A 384 -6.71 31.08 23.30
C ASN A 384 -7.08 29.59 23.10
N LEU A 385 -6.69 28.98 21.99
CA LEU A 385 -6.82 27.55 21.82
C LEU A 385 -5.91 26.79 22.83
N ASP A 386 -6.50 25.92 23.65
CA ASP A 386 -5.78 25.09 24.62
C ASP A 386 -5.12 23.88 23.93
N ILE A 387 -3.85 24.06 23.54
CA ILE A 387 -3.06 23.02 22.86
C ILE A 387 -2.69 21.89 23.84
N ASP A 388 -2.52 22.22 25.13
CA ASP A 388 -2.22 21.22 26.16
C ASP A 388 -3.39 20.23 26.32
N LEU A 389 -4.61 20.74 26.26
CA LEU A 389 -5.78 19.85 26.26
C LEU A 389 -5.81 18.94 25.03
N LEU A 390 -5.53 19.46 23.84
CA LEU A 390 -5.51 18.66 22.61
C LEU A 390 -4.44 17.59 22.65
N ALA A 391 -3.24 17.92 23.11
CA ALA A 391 -2.15 16.96 23.30
C ALA A 391 -2.51 15.87 24.32
N ARG A 392 -3.21 16.24 25.41
CA ARG A 392 -3.73 15.27 26.39
C ARG A 392 -4.81 14.36 25.84
N GLN A 393 -5.64 14.85 24.92
CA GLN A 393 -6.74 14.06 24.33
C GLN A 393 -6.30 13.16 23.19
N THR A 394 -5.04 13.20 22.77
CA THR A 394 -4.49 12.40 21.67
C THR A 394 -3.34 11.47 22.11
N PRO A 395 -3.47 10.70 23.21
CA PRO A 395 -2.45 9.76 23.62
C PRO A 395 -2.31 8.64 22.59
N GLY A 396 -1.07 8.21 22.35
CA GLY A 396 -0.77 7.17 21.37
C GLY A 396 -0.93 7.58 19.90
N PHE A 397 -1.23 8.86 19.61
CA PHE A 397 -1.28 9.37 18.25
C PHE A 397 0.14 9.57 17.71
N SER A 398 0.34 9.14 16.47
CA SER A 398 1.55 9.45 15.74
C SER A 398 1.53 10.90 15.20
N GLY A 399 2.67 11.38 14.73
CA GLY A 399 2.73 12.68 14.06
C GLY A 399 1.79 12.80 12.85
N ALA A 400 1.60 11.70 12.11
CA ALA A 400 0.66 11.66 10.99
C ALA A 400 -0.80 11.74 11.45
N ASP A 401 -1.15 11.11 12.58
CA ASP A 401 -2.50 11.20 13.14
C ASP A 401 -2.80 12.63 13.60
N ILE A 402 -1.84 13.30 14.26
CA ILE A 402 -1.97 14.70 14.67
C ILE A 402 -2.11 15.64 13.46
N ALA A 403 -1.33 15.41 12.40
CA ALA A 403 -1.48 16.15 11.14
C ALA A 403 -2.89 15.98 10.56
N ASN A 404 -3.42 14.74 10.60
CA ASN A 404 -4.77 14.43 10.17
C ASN A 404 -5.83 15.11 11.04
N VAL A 405 -5.65 15.17 12.38
CA VAL A 405 -6.53 15.93 13.29
C VAL A 405 -6.59 17.40 12.88
N CYS A 406 -5.43 18.02 12.65
CA CYS A 406 -5.36 19.42 12.25
C CYS A 406 -6.07 19.69 10.92
N ASN A 407 -5.87 18.81 9.94
CA ASN A 407 -6.55 18.91 8.65
C ASN A 407 -8.05 18.69 8.77
N GLU A 408 -8.48 17.67 9.53
CA GLU A 408 -9.90 17.37 9.72
C GLU A 408 -10.63 18.47 10.48
N ALA A 409 -10.00 19.07 11.50
CA ALA A 409 -10.55 20.21 12.23
C ALA A 409 -10.81 21.41 11.28
N ALA A 410 -9.87 21.71 10.38
CA ALA A 410 -10.04 22.74 9.37
C ALA A 410 -11.21 22.42 8.40
N LEU A 411 -11.36 21.14 8.00
CA LEU A 411 -12.47 20.70 7.15
C LEU A 411 -13.82 20.79 7.89
N ILE A 412 -13.85 20.52 9.19
CA ILE A 412 -15.06 20.64 10.02
C ILE A 412 -15.45 22.13 10.15
N ALA A 413 -14.49 23.02 10.47
CA ALA A 413 -14.72 24.44 10.53
C ALA A 413 -15.27 24.99 9.20
N ALA A 414 -14.67 24.61 8.07
CA ALA A 414 -15.14 25.00 6.75
C ALA A 414 -16.56 24.50 6.45
N ARG A 415 -16.91 23.29 6.88
CA ARG A 415 -18.28 22.72 6.70
C ARG A 415 -19.34 23.50 7.48
N HIS A 416 -18.95 24.12 8.59
CA HIS A 416 -19.82 24.95 9.41
C HIS A 416 -19.73 26.46 9.06
N ASP A 417 -19.13 26.80 7.89
CA ASP A 417 -18.95 28.18 7.40
C ASP A 417 -18.21 29.09 8.41
N ARG A 418 -17.30 28.51 9.22
CA ARG A 418 -16.48 29.25 10.18
C ARG A 418 -15.25 29.85 9.49
N THR A 419 -14.81 31.01 9.94
CA THR A 419 -13.60 31.68 9.43
C THR A 419 -12.32 31.28 10.18
N GLU A 420 -12.46 30.71 11.36
CA GLU A 420 -11.39 30.27 12.25
C GLU A 420 -11.71 28.86 12.76
N VAL A 421 -10.66 28.08 13.03
CA VAL A 421 -10.77 26.73 13.60
C VAL A 421 -10.85 26.83 15.11
N THR A 422 -11.92 26.32 15.69
CA THR A 422 -12.20 26.41 17.12
C THR A 422 -11.75 25.16 17.87
N LYS A 423 -11.65 25.24 19.20
CA LYS A 423 -11.42 24.10 20.09
C LYS A 423 -12.42 22.96 19.79
N GLN A 424 -13.70 23.30 19.58
CA GLN A 424 -14.73 22.30 19.29
C GLN A 424 -14.48 21.55 17.99
N ASP A 425 -13.98 22.22 16.93
CA ASP A 425 -13.65 21.58 15.66
C ASP A 425 -12.52 20.55 15.82
N PHE A 426 -11.53 20.83 16.68
CA PHE A 426 -10.47 19.85 17.01
C PHE A 426 -11.01 18.67 17.80
N LEU A 427 -11.89 18.89 18.76
CA LEU A 427 -12.51 17.80 19.53
C LEU A 427 -13.36 16.91 18.62
N ASP A 428 -14.13 17.50 17.73
CA ASP A 428 -14.94 16.77 16.75
C ASP A 428 -14.06 16.02 15.73
N ALA A 429 -12.89 16.58 15.38
CA ALA A 429 -11.91 15.91 14.52
C ALA A 429 -11.29 14.68 15.21
N VAL A 430 -10.90 14.80 16.48
CA VAL A 430 -10.40 13.66 17.28
C VAL A 430 -11.47 12.57 17.35
N ASP A 431 -12.72 12.95 17.66
CA ASP A 431 -13.84 12.02 17.70
C ASP A 431 -14.04 11.29 16.37
N ARG A 432 -13.95 12.03 15.27
CA ARG A 432 -14.12 11.46 13.94
C ARG A 432 -13.00 10.50 13.54
N ILE A 433 -11.78 10.79 13.94
CA ILE A 433 -10.63 9.93 13.65
C ILE A 433 -10.68 8.64 14.46
N ILE A 434 -11.03 8.72 15.74
CA ILE A 434 -11.09 7.55 16.62
C ILE A 434 -12.38 6.75 16.39
N GLY A 435 -13.55 7.41 16.39
CA GLY A 435 -14.86 6.77 16.36
C GLY A 435 -15.49 6.64 14.96
N GLY A 436 -14.94 7.35 13.97
CA GLY A 436 -15.53 7.45 12.64
C GLY A 436 -16.64 8.50 12.51
N LEU A 437 -17.29 8.51 11.34
CA LEU A 437 -18.39 9.43 11.05
C LEU A 437 -19.63 9.11 11.89
N GLU A 438 -20.28 10.16 12.37
CA GLU A 438 -21.58 10.08 13.02
C GLU A 438 -22.65 9.57 12.04
N LYS A 439 -23.41 8.54 12.47
CA LYS A 439 -24.46 7.91 11.68
C LYS A 439 -25.84 8.45 12.08
N LYS A 440 -26.20 9.62 11.56
CA LYS A 440 -27.51 10.26 11.78
C LYS A 440 -28.70 9.45 11.24
N THR A 441 -28.45 8.49 10.36
CA THR A 441 -29.49 7.67 9.71
C THR A 441 -29.85 6.41 10.49
N LYS A 442 -29.13 6.07 11.56
CA LYS A 442 -29.39 4.88 12.34
C LYS A 442 -30.58 5.14 13.27
N ILE A 443 -31.71 4.54 12.96
CA ILE A 443 -32.92 4.63 13.79
C ILE A 443 -32.75 3.65 14.94
N LEU A 444 -32.67 4.17 16.17
CA LEU A 444 -32.68 3.41 17.40
C LEU A 444 -34.09 3.51 18.03
N THR A 445 -34.60 2.40 18.53
CA THR A 445 -35.81 2.43 19.36
C THR A 445 -35.51 3.05 20.72
N ALA A 446 -36.54 3.51 21.42
CA ALA A 446 -36.38 4.09 22.77
C ALA A 446 -35.73 3.09 23.75
N ASP A 447 -36.07 1.82 23.63
CA ASP A 447 -35.53 0.74 24.50
C ASP A 447 -34.05 0.47 24.16
N GLU A 448 -33.69 0.43 22.89
CA GLU A 448 -32.28 0.30 22.47
C GLU A 448 -31.43 1.50 22.92
N LYS A 449 -31.94 2.73 22.76
CA LYS A 449 -31.26 3.95 23.24
C LYS A 449 -31.03 3.90 24.74
N ARG A 450 -32.03 3.44 25.49
CA ARG A 450 -31.94 3.25 26.96
C ARG A 450 -30.89 2.20 27.30
N THR A 451 -30.89 1.06 26.62
CA THR A 451 -29.97 -0.04 26.90
C THR A 451 -28.52 0.43 26.63
N ILE A 452 -28.28 1.15 25.53
CA ILE A 452 -26.98 1.72 25.23
C ILE A 452 -26.57 2.74 26.30
N ALA A 453 -27.47 3.61 26.74
CA ALA A 453 -27.19 4.59 27.78
C ALA A 453 -26.82 3.93 29.13
N LEU A 454 -27.49 2.84 29.50
CA LEU A 454 -27.18 2.05 30.71
C LEU A 454 -25.80 1.37 30.57
N HIS A 455 -25.48 0.85 29.40
CA HIS A 455 -24.19 0.24 29.07
C HIS A 455 -23.04 1.23 29.22
N GLU A 456 -23.13 2.36 28.52
CA GLU A 456 -22.09 3.40 28.57
C GLU A 456 -21.96 4.07 29.95
N ALA A 457 -23.09 4.26 30.64
CA ALA A 457 -23.08 4.72 32.02
C ALA A 457 -22.39 3.70 32.96
N GLY A 458 -22.49 2.40 32.65
CA GLY A 458 -21.78 1.35 33.37
C GLY A 458 -20.29 1.47 33.30
N HIS A 459 -19.75 1.66 32.10
CA HIS A 459 -18.34 1.94 31.89
C HIS A 459 -17.88 3.20 32.66
N ALA A 460 -18.63 4.28 32.54
CA ALA A 460 -18.31 5.55 33.19
C ALA A 460 -18.32 5.45 34.71
N THR A 461 -19.34 4.79 35.28
CA THR A 461 -19.47 4.62 36.73
C THR A 461 -18.30 3.83 37.30
N ILE A 462 -17.97 2.67 36.69
CA ILE A 462 -16.86 1.84 37.17
C ILE A 462 -15.52 2.56 37.06
N SER A 463 -15.27 3.21 35.93
CA SER A 463 -14.07 3.98 35.70
C SER A 463 -13.90 5.12 36.72
N TRP A 464 -15.00 5.72 37.20
CA TRP A 464 -14.97 6.79 38.20
C TRP A 464 -14.51 6.27 39.57
N PHE A 465 -14.92 5.07 39.97
CA PHE A 465 -14.64 4.46 41.28
C PHE A 465 -13.44 3.53 41.30
N CYS A 466 -12.85 3.16 40.15
CA CYS A 466 -11.61 2.40 40.10
C CYS A 466 -10.40 3.36 40.15
N GLU A 467 -9.45 3.05 41.05
CA GLU A 467 -8.27 3.88 41.33
C GLU A 467 -7.41 4.08 40.08
N HIS A 468 -7.10 2.99 39.41
CA HIS A 468 -6.18 2.97 38.32
C HIS A 468 -6.85 3.02 36.94
N ALA A 469 -8.16 3.13 36.87
CA ALA A 469 -8.86 3.32 35.61
C ALA A 469 -8.52 4.70 35.01
N HIS A 470 -8.48 4.74 33.69
CA HIS A 470 -8.21 5.99 32.96
C HIS A 470 -9.27 7.06 33.28
N PRO A 471 -8.87 8.33 33.50
CA PRO A 471 -9.80 9.43 33.71
C PRO A 471 -10.81 9.54 32.55
N LEU A 472 -12.08 9.68 32.90
CA LEU A 472 -13.15 9.88 31.94
C LEU A 472 -13.08 11.30 31.37
N VAL A 473 -13.27 11.43 30.06
CA VAL A 473 -13.40 12.72 29.35
C VAL A 473 -14.85 13.00 29.05
N LYS A 474 -15.53 12.07 28.39
CA LYS A 474 -16.94 12.17 28.02
C LYS A 474 -17.54 10.80 27.78
N VAL A 475 -18.86 10.74 27.80
CA VAL A 475 -19.63 9.56 27.39
C VAL A 475 -20.64 9.98 26.32
N SER A 476 -20.77 9.19 25.27
CA SER A 476 -21.68 9.48 24.17
C SER A 476 -22.45 8.23 23.75
N ILE A 477 -23.73 8.39 23.48
CA ILE A 477 -24.57 7.35 22.86
C ILE A 477 -24.90 7.67 21.41
N VAL A 478 -24.19 8.61 20.81
CA VAL A 478 -24.30 8.92 19.39
C VAL A 478 -23.60 7.84 18.58
N PRO A 479 -24.29 7.12 17.67
CA PRO A 479 -23.69 6.07 16.89
C PRO A 479 -22.59 6.59 15.95
N ARG A 480 -21.38 6.00 16.05
CA ARG A 480 -20.25 6.33 15.20
C ARG A 480 -19.61 5.06 14.63
N GLY A 481 -19.31 5.03 13.34
CA GLY A 481 -18.69 3.85 12.74
C GLY A 481 -19.48 2.56 12.98
N GLN A 482 -18.91 1.61 13.70
CA GLN A 482 -19.57 0.37 14.12
C GLN A 482 -20.11 0.45 15.56
N ALA A 483 -19.65 1.40 16.36
CA ALA A 483 -20.06 1.58 17.73
C ALA A 483 -21.44 2.26 17.83
N LEU A 484 -22.24 1.85 18.84
CA LEU A 484 -23.54 2.43 19.16
C LEU A 484 -23.42 3.54 20.20
N GLY A 485 -22.40 3.50 21.02
CA GLY A 485 -21.99 4.47 22.00
C GLY A 485 -20.51 4.34 22.27
N ALA A 486 -19.94 5.21 23.09
CA ALA A 486 -18.58 5.12 23.57
C ALA A 486 -18.36 5.98 24.82
N ALA A 487 -17.64 5.44 25.78
CA ALA A 487 -17.03 6.19 26.86
C ALA A 487 -15.59 6.54 26.47
N TRP A 488 -15.26 7.83 26.54
CA TRP A 488 -13.97 8.37 26.14
C TRP A 488 -13.13 8.62 27.36
N TYR A 489 -11.93 8.04 27.36
CA TYR A 489 -11.00 8.16 28.46
C TYR A 489 -9.76 8.94 28.03
N LEU A 490 -9.05 9.47 29.00
CA LEU A 490 -7.71 10.02 28.84
C LEU A 490 -6.71 8.93 29.23
N PRO A 491 -6.17 8.15 28.28
CA PRO A 491 -5.20 7.14 28.65
C PRO A 491 -3.96 7.77 29.29
N GLU A 492 -3.60 7.28 30.46
CA GLU A 492 -2.39 7.69 31.13
C GLU A 492 -1.20 6.91 30.57
N GLU A 493 -0.15 7.63 30.14
CA GLU A 493 1.09 7.03 29.67
C GLU A 493 1.86 6.43 30.82
N ARG A 494 1.95 5.11 30.86
CA ARG A 494 2.64 4.37 31.91
C ARG A 494 3.72 3.49 31.28
N PRO A 495 5.02 3.73 31.56
CA PRO A 495 6.11 2.87 31.08
C PRO A 495 6.01 1.43 31.60
N ILE A 496 5.43 1.25 32.81
CA ILE A 496 5.24 -0.03 33.47
C ILE A 496 3.80 -0.07 33.98
N THR A 497 3.10 -1.18 33.68
CA THR A 497 1.73 -1.41 34.14
C THR A 497 1.71 -2.51 35.21
N THR A 498 1.07 -2.25 36.35
CA THR A 498 0.94 -3.23 37.42
C THR A 498 -0.27 -4.16 37.21
N LYS A 499 -0.32 -5.24 37.97
CA LYS A 499 -1.45 -6.18 37.96
C LYS A 499 -2.77 -5.48 38.31
N GLU A 500 -2.74 -4.64 39.34
CA GLU A 500 -3.91 -3.90 39.86
C GLU A 500 -4.45 -2.95 38.77
N GLN A 501 -3.56 -2.27 38.05
CA GLN A 501 -3.93 -1.38 36.93
C GLN A 501 -4.63 -2.12 35.82
N MET A 502 -4.12 -3.28 35.42
CA MET A 502 -4.73 -4.11 34.38
C MET A 502 -6.08 -4.69 34.81
N LEU A 503 -6.22 -5.01 36.12
CA LEU A 503 -7.48 -5.49 36.69
C LEU A 503 -8.54 -4.38 36.74
N ASP A 504 -8.15 -3.13 37.09
CA ASP A 504 -9.06 -1.98 37.09
C ASP A 504 -9.54 -1.63 35.68
N GLU A 505 -8.63 -1.70 34.69
CA GLU A 505 -9.00 -1.52 33.29
C GLU A 505 -9.97 -2.62 32.82
N MET A 506 -9.71 -3.88 33.17
CA MET A 506 -10.59 -5.01 32.87
C MET A 506 -11.96 -4.85 33.53
N CYS A 507 -12.00 -4.42 34.79
CA CYS A 507 -13.25 -4.14 35.49
C CYS A 507 -14.06 -3.06 34.79
N SER A 508 -13.41 -1.99 34.33
CA SER A 508 -14.05 -0.91 33.56
C SER A 508 -14.61 -1.41 32.22
N LEU A 509 -13.86 -2.27 31.50
CA LEU A 509 -14.35 -2.88 30.24
C LEU A 509 -15.59 -3.76 30.46
N LEU A 510 -15.67 -4.47 31.57
CA LEU A 510 -16.82 -5.33 31.88
C LEU A 510 -18.04 -4.56 32.40
N GLY A 511 -17.89 -3.25 32.65
CA GLY A 511 -18.91 -2.37 33.22
C GLY A 511 -20.19 -2.28 32.42
N GLY A 512 -20.09 -2.14 31.11
CA GLY A 512 -21.26 -2.07 30.23
C GLY A 512 -22.09 -3.35 30.30
N ARG A 513 -21.45 -4.53 30.24
CA ARG A 513 -22.08 -5.84 30.33
C ARG A 513 -22.74 -6.06 31.71
N ALA A 514 -22.04 -5.66 32.77
CA ALA A 514 -22.58 -5.77 34.15
C ALA A 514 -23.79 -4.85 34.35
N ALA A 515 -23.76 -3.66 33.79
CA ALA A 515 -24.90 -2.74 33.84
C ALA A 515 -26.11 -3.27 33.06
N GLU A 516 -25.93 -3.84 31.88
CA GLU A 516 -27.02 -4.49 31.14
C GLU A 516 -27.71 -5.57 32.00
N GLU A 517 -26.93 -6.50 32.57
CA GLU A 517 -27.48 -7.58 33.39
C GLU A 517 -28.22 -7.08 34.61
N LEU A 518 -27.65 -6.13 35.37
CA LEU A 518 -28.23 -5.62 36.62
C LEU A 518 -29.49 -4.76 36.41
N PHE A 519 -29.54 -3.94 35.35
CA PHE A 519 -30.58 -2.94 35.22
C PHE A 519 -31.61 -3.25 34.14
N THR A 520 -31.31 -4.12 33.17
CA THR A 520 -32.26 -4.56 32.15
C THR A 520 -32.69 -6.02 32.34
N GLY A 521 -31.93 -6.82 33.10
CA GLY A 521 -32.10 -8.27 33.22
C GLY A 521 -31.75 -9.05 31.95
N HIS A 522 -31.23 -8.40 30.95
CA HIS A 522 -30.84 -8.97 29.65
C HIS A 522 -29.41 -8.58 29.30
N ILE A 523 -28.77 -9.46 28.55
CA ILE A 523 -27.42 -9.24 28.04
C ILE A 523 -27.50 -9.12 26.53
N SER A 524 -26.74 -8.16 25.95
CA SER A 524 -26.74 -7.87 24.51
C SER A 524 -25.42 -8.22 23.84
N THR A 525 -25.41 -8.12 22.52
CA THR A 525 -24.19 -8.23 21.70
C THR A 525 -23.35 -6.95 21.72
N GLY A 526 -23.80 -5.87 22.37
CA GLY A 526 -23.09 -4.60 22.47
C GLY A 526 -21.71 -4.74 23.10
N ALA A 527 -21.58 -5.61 24.08
CA ALA A 527 -20.34 -5.86 24.83
C ALA A 527 -19.30 -6.77 24.13
N ILE A 528 -19.47 -7.14 22.84
CA ILE A 528 -18.54 -8.07 22.16
C ILE A 528 -17.11 -7.53 22.16
N ASN A 529 -16.90 -6.26 21.82
CA ASN A 529 -15.57 -5.64 21.77
C ASN A 529 -14.93 -5.57 23.18
N ASP A 530 -15.72 -5.24 24.19
CA ASP A 530 -15.25 -5.15 25.58
C ASP A 530 -14.82 -6.51 26.11
N LEU A 531 -15.61 -7.55 25.82
CA LEU A 531 -15.28 -8.93 26.17
C LEU A 531 -14.02 -9.43 25.44
N GLU A 532 -13.86 -9.08 24.15
CA GLU A 532 -12.65 -9.41 23.39
C GLU A 532 -11.42 -8.76 24.02
N ARG A 533 -11.49 -7.47 24.33
CA ARG A 533 -10.39 -6.73 24.96
C ARG A 533 -10.07 -7.27 26.35
N ALA A 534 -11.08 -7.51 27.18
CA ALA A 534 -10.92 -8.08 28.51
C ALA A 534 -10.28 -9.48 28.46
N THR A 535 -10.73 -10.33 27.53
CA THR A 535 -10.18 -11.67 27.34
C THR A 535 -8.73 -11.61 26.88
N LYS A 536 -8.39 -10.76 25.90
CA LYS A 536 -7.03 -10.58 25.42
C LYS A 536 -6.10 -10.07 26.52
N SER A 537 -6.58 -9.14 27.35
CA SER A 537 -5.84 -8.62 28.49
C SER A 537 -5.57 -9.72 29.52
N ALA A 538 -6.58 -10.53 29.88
CA ALA A 538 -6.43 -11.63 30.83
C ALA A 538 -5.44 -12.70 30.33
N TYR A 539 -5.50 -13.09 29.04
CA TYR A 539 -4.50 -13.98 28.45
C TYR A 539 -3.10 -13.35 28.48
N GLY A 540 -2.98 -12.07 28.21
CA GLY A 540 -1.72 -11.32 28.30
C GLY A 540 -1.12 -11.35 29.70
N MET A 541 -1.94 -11.11 30.70
CA MET A 541 -1.51 -11.14 32.11
C MET A 541 -1.03 -12.53 32.54
N ILE A 542 -1.73 -13.58 32.15
CA ILE A 542 -1.46 -14.94 32.61
C ILE A 542 -0.37 -15.61 31.78
N ALA A 543 -0.51 -15.60 30.46
CA ALA A 543 0.39 -16.36 29.59
C ALA A 543 1.71 -15.61 29.25
N TYR A 544 1.70 -14.28 29.23
CA TYR A 544 2.89 -13.50 28.83
C TYR A 544 3.55 -12.80 30.02
N ALA A 545 2.78 -12.19 30.90
CA ALA A 545 3.32 -11.45 32.04
C ALA A 545 3.53 -12.31 33.31
N GLY A 546 3.03 -13.55 33.33
CA GLY A 546 3.18 -14.46 34.48
C GLY A 546 2.55 -13.92 35.77
N MET A 547 1.43 -13.16 35.65
CA MET A 547 0.75 -12.48 36.78
C MET A 547 -0.32 -13.35 37.45
N SER A 548 -0.29 -14.68 37.23
CA SER A 548 -1.20 -15.64 37.86
C SER A 548 -0.53 -16.32 39.08
N GLU A 549 -1.32 -16.68 40.08
CA GLU A 549 -0.84 -17.44 41.23
C GLU A 549 -0.48 -18.89 40.88
N LYS A 550 -1.19 -19.51 39.95
CA LYS A 550 -0.94 -20.90 39.54
C LYS A 550 0.21 -20.99 38.48
N LEU A 551 0.45 -19.94 37.74
CA LEU A 551 1.48 -19.88 36.71
C LEU A 551 2.38 -18.65 36.91
N PRO A 552 3.07 -18.51 38.06
CA PRO A 552 3.86 -17.31 38.36
C PRO A 552 5.18 -17.30 37.60
N ASN A 553 5.62 -16.11 37.16
CA ASN A 553 6.97 -15.87 36.64
C ASN A 553 7.33 -16.67 35.39
N ILE A 554 6.35 -17.11 34.61
CA ILE A 554 6.55 -17.83 33.35
C ILE A 554 5.97 -17.03 32.22
N CYS A 555 6.73 -16.91 31.12
CA CYS A 555 6.31 -16.29 29.88
C CYS A 555 6.20 -17.34 28.77
N TYR A 556 5.00 -17.59 28.29
CA TYR A 556 4.72 -18.49 27.18
C TYR A 556 4.64 -17.75 25.85
N TYR A 557 5.57 -16.82 25.64
CA TYR A 557 5.63 -16.05 24.40
C TYR A 557 6.18 -16.90 23.26
N ASN A 558 5.45 -16.98 22.15
CA ASN A 558 5.91 -17.60 20.92
C ASN A 558 6.20 -16.52 19.89
N ASN A 559 7.49 -16.28 19.61
CA ASN A 559 7.94 -15.28 18.65
C ASN A 559 7.79 -15.74 17.20
N ASP A 560 7.45 -17.01 16.96
CA ASP A 560 7.29 -17.58 15.62
C ASP A 560 5.84 -17.44 15.15
N GLU A 561 5.50 -16.36 14.43
CA GLU A 561 4.18 -16.16 13.78
C GLU A 561 3.74 -17.35 12.90
N TYR A 562 4.65 -18.24 12.54
CA TYR A 562 4.40 -19.41 11.71
C TYR A 562 4.40 -20.74 12.47
N ASN A 563 4.59 -20.69 13.78
CA ASN A 563 4.57 -21.91 14.60
C ASN A 563 3.19 -22.07 15.23
N PHE A 564 2.34 -22.87 14.59
CA PHE A 564 1.00 -23.18 15.07
C PHE A 564 1.00 -24.08 16.34
N GLN A 565 2.19 -24.48 16.82
CA GLN A 565 2.28 -25.27 18.06
C GLN A 565 2.32 -24.35 19.27
N LYS A 566 1.43 -24.60 20.20
CA LYS A 566 1.43 -23.93 21.50
C LYS A 566 2.74 -24.25 22.24
N PRO A 567 3.41 -23.25 22.86
CA PRO A 567 4.68 -23.46 23.58
C PRO A 567 4.50 -24.15 24.95
N TYR A 568 3.35 -24.74 25.21
CA TYR A 568 2.99 -25.38 26.47
C TYR A 568 2.12 -26.60 26.25
N SER A 569 2.06 -27.48 27.27
CA SER A 569 1.27 -28.72 27.26
C SER A 569 -0.24 -28.45 27.35
N ASP A 570 -1.05 -29.43 26.99
CA ASP A 570 -2.51 -29.34 27.12
C ASP A 570 -2.98 -29.15 28.56
N THR A 571 -2.24 -29.68 29.52
CA THR A 571 -2.51 -29.47 30.96
C THR A 571 -2.32 -28.00 31.34
N THR A 572 -1.23 -27.39 30.86
CA THR A 572 -0.96 -25.95 31.07
C THR A 572 -1.99 -25.09 30.34
N ALA A 573 -2.39 -25.47 29.11
CA ALA A 573 -3.46 -24.78 28.38
C ALA A 573 -4.75 -24.73 29.21
N LYS A 574 -5.16 -25.87 29.79
CA LYS A 574 -6.36 -25.94 30.67
C LYS A 574 -6.21 -25.04 31.89
N THR A 575 -5.02 -25.00 32.52
CA THR A 575 -4.78 -24.12 33.68
C THR A 575 -4.84 -22.63 33.26
N ILE A 576 -4.32 -22.27 32.08
CA ILE A 576 -4.42 -20.90 31.55
C ILE A 576 -5.91 -20.55 31.35
N ASP A 577 -6.69 -21.40 30.70
CA ASP A 577 -8.12 -21.18 30.45
C ASP A 577 -8.92 -21.02 31.77
N GLU A 578 -8.63 -21.83 32.76
CA GLU A 578 -9.26 -21.75 34.10
C GLU A 578 -8.91 -20.43 34.82
N GLU A 579 -7.63 -20.00 34.78
CA GLU A 579 -7.19 -18.75 35.40
C GLU A 579 -7.75 -17.53 34.68
N VAL A 580 -7.83 -17.55 33.33
CA VAL A 580 -8.46 -16.49 32.54
C VAL A 580 -9.94 -16.36 32.93
N LEU A 581 -10.66 -17.47 32.99
CA LEU A 581 -12.07 -17.46 33.36
C LEU A 581 -12.28 -16.94 34.78
N ASN A 582 -11.46 -17.37 35.73
CA ASN A 582 -11.52 -16.93 37.12
C ASN A 582 -11.24 -15.43 37.27
N MET A 583 -10.25 -14.94 36.53
CA MET A 583 -9.86 -13.50 36.52
C MET A 583 -10.98 -12.62 35.97
N ILE A 584 -11.55 -13.00 34.82
CA ILE A 584 -12.64 -12.26 34.18
C ILE A 584 -13.90 -12.29 35.09
N ASN A 585 -14.28 -13.45 35.60
CA ASN A 585 -15.43 -13.57 36.52
C ASN A 585 -15.24 -12.76 37.80
N GLY A 586 -14.02 -12.77 38.38
CA GLY A 586 -13.70 -11.97 39.56
C GLY A 586 -13.88 -10.47 39.32
N GLN A 587 -13.41 -9.96 38.17
CA GLN A 587 -13.59 -8.55 37.80
C GLN A 587 -15.06 -8.24 37.43
N TYR A 588 -15.78 -9.19 36.84
CA TYR A 588 -17.19 -9.03 36.53
C TYR A 588 -18.07 -8.89 37.79
N GLU A 589 -17.84 -9.75 38.81
CA GLU A 589 -18.54 -9.62 40.09
C GLU A 589 -18.17 -8.33 40.83
N ARG A 590 -16.90 -7.91 40.78
CA ARG A 590 -16.45 -6.59 41.29
C ARG A 590 -17.17 -5.44 40.59
N ALA A 591 -17.34 -5.52 39.27
CA ALA A 591 -18.07 -4.52 38.50
C ALA A 591 -19.55 -4.44 38.94
N LYS A 592 -20.22 -5.58 39.13
CA LYS A 592 -21.59 -5.63 39.66
C LYS A 592 -21.70 -5.02 41.04
N GLN A 593 -20.73 -5.27 41.90
CA GLN A 593 -20.74 -4.72 43.26
C GLN A 593 -20.65 -3.19 43.22
N ILE A 594 -19.68 -2.62 42.46
CA ILE A 594 -19.52 -1.17 42.29
C ILE A 594 -20.81 -0.52 41.75
N LEU A 595 -21.42 -1.13 40.72
CA LEU A 595 -22.66 -0.64 40.14
C LEU A 595 -23.86 -0.72 41.13
N THR A 596 -23.90 -1.75 41.95
CA THR A 596 -24.96 -1.91 42.96
C THR A 596 -24.84 -0.86 44.05
N GLU A 597 -23.63 -0.61 44.53
CA GLU A 597 -23.34 0.42 45.53
C GLU A 597 -23.67 1.84 45.03
N ASN A 598 -23.50 2.08 43.71
CA ASN A 598 -23.71 3.37 43.08
C ASN A 598 -24.95 3.42 42.16
N LYS A 599 -25.95 2.59 42.43
CA LYS A 599 -27.15 2.37 41.60
C LYS A 599 -27.89 3.67 41.24
N GLU A 600 -28.10 4.55 42.22
CA GLU A 600 -28.85 5.79 42.01
C GLU A 600 -28.13 6.73 41.07
N GLY A 601 -26.81 6.93 41.26
CA GLY A 601 -25.98 7.76 40.41
C GLY A 601 -25.89 7.21 39.01
N HIS A 602 -25.68 5.91 38.85
CA HIS A 602 -25.64 5.23 37.54
C HIS A 602 -26.97 5.43 36.77
N ASN A 603 -28.11 5.25 37.39
CA ASN A 603 -29.42 5.44 36.74
C ASN A 603 -29.64 6.89 36.33
N ARG A 604 -29.21 7.85 37.16
CA ARG A 604 -29.28 9.28 36.85
C ARG A 604 -28.37 9.63 35.66
N LEU A 605 -27.17 9.08 35.64
CA LEU A 605 -26.21 9.24 34.53
C LEU A 605 -26.82 8.70 33.21
N ALA A 606 -27.37 7.48 33.24
CA ALA A 606 -28.01 6.90 32.06
C ALA A 606 -29.21 7.72 31.58
N GLN A 607 -30.00 8.29 32.50
CA GLN A 607 -31.12 9.15 32.13
C GLN A 607 -30.64 10.43 31.41
N ILE A 608 -29.63 11.11 31.93
CA ILE A 608 -29.06 12.30 31.32
C ILE A 608 -28.46 11.95 29.93
N LEU A 609 -27.84 10.77 29.78
CA LEU A 609 -27.36 10.31 28.47
C LEU A 609 -28.50 10.12 27.46
N VAL A 610 -29.64 9.59 27.87
CA VAL A 610 -30.81 9.46 26.98
C VAL A 610 -31.32 10.84 26.53
N GLU A 611 -31.26 11.86 27.41
CA GLU A 611 -31.74 13.19 27.16
C GLU A 611 -30.78 14.04 26.32
N ARG A 612 -29.50 14.05 26.69
CA ARG A 612 -28.45 14.92 26.09
C ARG A 612 -27.57 14.22 25.04
N GLU A 613 -27.59 12.88 24.98
CA GLU A 613 -26.79 12.02 24.10
C GLU A 613 -25.27 12.08 24.35
N VAL A 614 -24.75 13.17 24.87
CA VAL A 614 -23.34 13.36 25.26
C VAL A 614 -23.30 14.03 26.61
N ILE A 615 -22.45 13.52 27.49
CA ILE A 615 -22.12 14.10 28.80
C ILE A 615 -20.61 14.21 28.96
N MET A 616 -20.16 15.20 29.71
CA MET A 616 -18.76 15.44 30.02
C MET A 616 -18.38 14.95 31.40
N ALA A 617 -17.07 14.90 31.71
CA ALA A 617 -16.59 14.49 33.03
C ALA A 617 -17.14 15.34 34.17
N GLU A 618 -17.39 16.64 33.92
CA GLU A 618 -17.97 17.57 34.87
C GLU A 618 -19.42 17.18 35.27
N ASP A 619 -20.22 16.70 34.32
CA ASP A 619 -21.56 16.21 34.61
C ASP A 619 -21.54 14.95 35.50
N VAL A 620 -20.48 14.11 35.30
CA VAL A 620 -20.28 12.91 36.12
C VAL A 620 -19.83 13.29 37.53
N GLU A 621 -18.99 14.33 37.65
CA GLU A 621 -18.58 14.88 38.96
C GLU A 621 -19.76 15.49 39.73
N GLU A 622 -20.72 16.13 39.06
CA GLU A 622 -21.94 16.61 39.69
C GLU A 622 -22.80 15.48 40.31
N ILE A 623 -22.77 14.29 39.69
CA ILE A 623 -23.57 13.14 40.11
C ILE A 623 -22.88 12.36 41.24
N PHE A 624 -21.60 12.05 41.08
CA PHE A 624 -20.86 11.18 42.00
C PHE A 624 -19.93 11.90 42.98
N GLY A 625 -19.78 13.24 42.80
CA GLY A 625 -18.79 14.02 43.52
C GLY A 625 -17.41 13.90 42.89
N LYS A 626 -16.44 14.61 43.47
CA LYS A 626 -15.05 14.56 42.97
C LYS A 626 -14.54 13.12 42.93
N ARG A 627 -13.83 12.78 41.84
CA ARG A 627 -13.17 11.48 41.73
C ARG A 627 -12.26 11.27 42.93
N PRO A 628 -12.36 10.13 43.65
CA PRO A 628 -11.63 9.88 44.88
C PRO A 628 -10.09 9.85 44.69
N TRP A 629 -9.66 9.62 43.44
CA TRP A 629 -8.29 9.34 43.07
C TRP A 629 -7.70 10.45 42.21
N VAL A 630 -6.43 10.82 42.46
CA VAL A 630 -5.70 11.78 41.63
C VAL A 630 -5.12 11.05 40.41
N SER A 631 -5.26 11.62 39.22
CA SER A 631 -4.68 11.03 38.04
C SER A 631 -3.14 11.23 38.03
N ARG A 632 -2.40 10.25 37.49
CA ARG A 632 -0.94 10.35 37.39
C ARG A 632 -0.50 11.59 36.63
N THR A 633 -1.24 11.99 35.60
CA THR A 633 -0.97 13.22 34.85
C THR A 633 -1.05 14.45 35.75
N GLN A 634 -2.01 14.50 36.68
CA GLN A 634 -2.12 15.59 37.67
C GLN A 634 -0.98 15.54 38.67
N GLU A 635 -0.56 14.35 39.11
CA GLU A 635 0.61 14.18 39.99
C GLU A 635 1.90 14.65 39.32
N LEU A 636 2.13 14.30 38.05
CA LEU A 636 3.30 14.71 37.27
C LEU A 636 3.32 16.22 37.07
N LEU A 637 2.21 16.84 36.70
CA LEU A 637 2.10 18.30 36.57
C LEU A 637 2.37 19.00 37.90
N ALA A 638 1.85 18.50 39.00
CA ALA A 638 2.11 19.03 40.32
C ALA A 638 3.59 18.83 40.76
N GLN A 639 4.26 17.80 40.25
CA GLN A 639 5.70 17.61 40.48
C GLN A 639 6.54 18.54 39.60
N GLU A 640 6.15 18.74 38.35
CA GLU A 640 6.82 19.70 37.44
C GLU A 640 6.68 21.14 37.94
N GLU A 641 5.50 21.55 38.41
CA GLU A 641 5.30 22.86 39.04
C GLU A 641 6.16 23.05 40.29
N LYS A 642 6.38 21.98 41.06
CA LYS A 642 7.26 22.01 42.25
C LYS A 642 8.74 21.98 41.87
N SER A 643 9.11 21.37 40.76
CA SER A 643 10.50 21.24 40.30
C SER A 643 10.97 22.41 39.43
N GLN A 644 10.05 23.22 38.89
CA GLN A 644 10.43 24.45 38.22
C GLN A 644 11.07 25.40 39.25
N PRO A 645 12.32 25.84 39.05
CA PRO A 645 12.95 26.80 39.95
C PRO A 645 12.06 28.03 39.97
N LYS A 646 11.69 28.48 41.18
CA LYS A 646 10.91 29.70 41.32
C LYS A 646 11.66 30.83 40.63
N LEU A 647 10.92 31.73 40.01
CA LEU A 647 11.49 32.88 39.29
C LEU A 647 12.51 33.64 40.16
N GLU A 648 12.32 33.58 41.51
CA GLU A 648 13.20 34.17 42.50
C GLU A 648 14.60 33.51 42.58
N ASP A 649 14.71 32.22 42.21
CA ASP A 649 15.94 31.41 42.30
C ASP A 649 16.72 31.32 40.97
N MET A 650 16.21 31.92 39.90
CA MET A 650 16.85 31.92 38.57
C MET A 650 17.99 32.99 38.52
N PRO A 651 19.07 32.71 37.77
CA PRO A 651 20.11 33.71 37.49
C PRO A 651 19.50 34.99 36.87
N GLU A 652 20.02 36.14 37.26
CA GLU A 652 19.54 37.46 36.78
C GLU A 652 19.48 37.56 35.24
N GLU A 653 20.43 36.91 34.55
CA GLU A 653 20.47 36.87 33.08
C GLU A 653 19.25 36.15 32.46
N VAL A 654 18.74 35.09 33.10
CA VAL A 654 17.57 34.34 32.67
C VAL A 654 16.28 35.11 32.96
N LYS A 655 16.23 35.82 34.13
CA LYS A 655 15.11 36.72 34.48
C LYS A 655 14.97 37.86 33.47
N GLN A 656 16.11 38.46 33.07
CA GLN A 656 16.13 39.53 32.07
C GLN A 656 15.70 39.02 30.69
N ALA A 657 16.19 37.85 30.25
CA ALA A 657 15.80 37.25 28.96
C ALA A 657 14.31 36.91 28.93
N GLN A 658 13.73 36.46 30.03
CA GLN A 658 12.30 36.13 30.12
C GLN A 658 11.44 37.40 30.14
N ALA A 659 11.87 38.44 30.88
CA ALA A 659 11.22 39.76 30.90
C ALA A 659 11.29 40.45 29.52
N GLU A 660 12.40 40.32 28.79
CA GLU A 660 12.52 40.83 27.43
C GLU A 660 11.63 40.05 26.42
N HIS A 661 11.47 38.74 26.62
CA HIS A 661 10.59 37.92 25.79
C HIS A 661 9.13 38.28 26.06
N GLU A 662 8.71 38.44 27.32
CA GLU A 662 7.33 38.86 27.65
C GLU A 662 7.05 40.30 27.20
N ALA A 663 8.02 41.21 27.32
CA ALA A 663 7.89 42.58 26.82
C ALA A 663 7.81 42.64 25.27
N ARG A 664 8.46 41.68 24.59
CA ARG A 664 8.38 41.57 23.13
C ARG A 664 7.03 41.04 22.69
N ILE A 665 6.49 40.02 23.36
CA ILE A 665 5.12 39.48 23.09
C ILE A 665 4.06 40.57 23.39
N ALA A 666 4.21 41.35 24.48
CA ALA A 666 3.31 42.44 24.81
C ALA A 666 3.38 43.60 23.78
N LYS A 667 4.55 43.86 23.20
CA LYS A 667 4.70 44.86 22.12
C LYS A 667 4.08 44.36 20.79
N GLU A 668 4.34 43.12 20.39
CA GLU A 668 3.76 42.52 19.19
C GLU A 668 2.24 42.36 19.32
N GLY A 669 1.70 42.20 20.52
CA GLY A 669 0.27 42.20 20.80
C GLY A 669 -0.36 43.61 20.72
N ASN A 670 0.38 44.71 21.01
CA ASN A 670 -0.11 46.09 20.98
C ASN A 670 0.03 46.72 19.59
N ASP A 671 1.01 46.35 18.78
CA ASP A 671 1.18 46.86 17.41
C ASP A 671 0.11 46.29 16.46
N ASN A 672 -0.41 45.09 16.74
CA ASN A 672 -1.58 44.55 16.02
C ASN A 672 -2.95 45.14 16.46
N ALA A 673 -2.97 45.89 17.56
CA ALA A 673 -4.21 46.54 18.04
C ALA A 673 -4.33 48.01 17.55
N SER A 674 -3.28 48.59 16.95
CA SER A 674 -3.29 49.95 16.41
C SER A 674 -3.52 50.04 14.90
N ASP A 675 -3.61 48.91 14.20
CA ASP A 675 -3.88 48.82 12.75
C ASP A 675 -5.30 48.26 12.43
N LEU A 676 -6.24 48.32 13.38
CA LEU A 676 -7.67 48.03 13.17
C LEU A 676 -8.50 49.30 13.31
#